data_6654e908b03c985daac9726f6ac2b83a
#
_entry.id   6654e908b03c985daac9726f6ac2b83a
#
_cell.length_a   1.000
_cell.length_b   1.000
_cell.length_c   1.000
_cell.angle_alpha   90.00
_cell.angle_beta   90.00
_cell.angle_gamma   90.00
#
_symmetry.space_group_name_H-M   'P 1'
#
loop_
_entity.id
_entity.type
_entity.pdbx_description
1 polymer ?
#
loop_
_entity_poly.entity_id
_entity_poly.type
_entity_poly.pdbx_seq_one_letter_code
_entity_poly.pdbx_strand_id
1 'polypeptide(L)'
;MFYEGHLVLGLWDGFPVSPGHALLIPRRHVASIFECTPEERAELIEAVVITREKILEQYRPDGFNVGINAGEAAGQTVFHVHVHVIPRYHGDVPEPRGGVRHVIPCKANYHSDVKPIADPTAGAPHPGALISGLEDPLLPHLVHHLCTACEVDAAVAFVLSSGLDRLEDHFRDLLGRGGRLRIVTGDYLDVTEPEALRRLMDLEGNIDRRFFRTSMVDRGSFHPKAWIIRRKGNAGVALVGSSNITGAALSGGVEWNYRVVSARDAMGFGNVGREFERLLSHPAACNLTHDLIDSYEKTRCVRTPMVFPVEIAPESQAPPPLPNFVQREALQKLEATRKLGNRTGLVVMATGLGKTWLSAFDSNRPEYRRILFVAHREEILAQAMRSFRRIRPNAHMGHYGGGIREGDADILFASIQTLGRANHLGQFNPTAFDYIVVDEFHHAWAKSYRRVIRHFQPAFLLGMTATPERADGGDLLGLCQENLVYRQDIADGIRLGLLCPFHYFGVPDDVDYSNIPWRSTHFDEEALTKAVATQRRAQNALGQYRKHGGSRTLAFCVSQRHADFMAEYFRNNGLKSVAVHSGQSSAPRAVSLEHLRQRKIDVIFAVDMFNEGVDLPELDTVMMLRPTESPVIWIQQFGRGLRLSGNDKTLKVIDYIGNHRVFLIKPRTLFRLGSGREELLFLLKKLRSGNVELPPGCAVTYELEAIDILKELVQRAGPANQIVNYYEEFKEVHGERPTIAETFHDGYAPRSIRKDHGSWWRFVDSMGDLSESQRRAFEVAGKFLEHLEITQMTKSYKMVVLRAMLDADRFPGEISIHELAAGFERIAGVSSVLQSDIGEAFGNAAALRRLIETNPIDAWVGGRGTGGIAFFAYERGVLKTTFTLPPEDRPAFQELVAEIVDWRLAEYLQRTGRIAVAETQIICKVSHSGGRPLLFLPPRSANPGIPSGWTNVSVEGESFEANFVKVAVNVIRRIGSSKNELPQILRRWFGPKAGHPGTEHHVAFVNGESEIEMKPYTLAP
;
A
#
# COMPACT_ATOMS: atom_id res chain seq x y z
N MET A 1 -45.60 -12.76 -31.87
CA MET A 1 -46.93 -12.66 -31.23
C MET A 1 -47.62 -14.00 -31.41
N PHE A 2 -48.15 -14.58 -30.33
CA PHE A 2 -48.81 -15.90 -30.35
C PHE A 2 -50.26 -15.83 -29.87
N TYR A 3 -50.65 -14.74 -29.21
CA TYR A 3 -52.00 -14.49 -28.75
C TYR A 3 -52.40 -13.06 -29.09
N GLU A 4 -53.59 -12.86 -29.54
CA GLU A 4 -54.19 -11.56 -29.88
C GLU A 4 -55.62 -11.52 -29.38
N GLY A 5 -55.79 -10.90 -28.17
CA GLY A 5 -57.05 -10.66 -27.53
C GLY A 5 -57.59 -9.26 -27.86
N HIS A 6 -58.75 -8.92 -27.30
CA HIS A 6 -59.40 -7.62 -27.55
C HIS A 6 -58.60 -6.48 -26.95
N LEU A 7 -58.15 -6.61 -25.71
CA LEU A 7 -57.38 -5.59 -24.94
C LEU A 7 -55.92 -6.02 -24.67
N VAL A 8 -55.56 -7.32 -24.92
CA VAL A 8 -54.27 -7.87 -24.50
C VAL A 8 -53.58 -8.58 -25.67
N LEU A 9 -52.28 -8.47 -25.75
CA LEU A 9 -51.38 -9.19 -26.68
C LEU A 9 -50.47 -10.14 -25.95
N GLY A 10 -50.17 -11.30 -26.51
CA GLY A 10 -49.20 -12.28 -26.02
C GLY A 10 -47.99 -12.39 -26.96
N LEU A 11 -46.81 -12.19 -26.41
CA LEU A 11 -45.54 -12.18 -27.11
C LEU A 11 -44.59 -13.24 -26.50
N TRP A 12 -43.83 -13.95 -27.31
CA TRP A 12 -42.68 -14.66 -26.77
C TRP A 12 -41.61 -13.67 -26.34
N ASP A 13 -41.04 -13.86 -25.16
CA ASP A 13 -40.01 -12.98 -24.66
C ASP A 13 -38.77 -13.04 -25.58
N GLY A 14 -38.26 -11.87 -25.95
CA GLY A 14 -37.04 -11.76 -26.75
C GLY A 14 -35.75 -12.16 -25.99
N PHE A 15 -35.82 -12.22 -24.65
CA PHE A 15 -34.72 -12.62 -23.76
C PHE A 15 -35.21 -13.67 -22.75
N PRO A 16 -35.60 -14.85 -23.21
CA PRO A 16 -36.27 -15.82 -22.37
C PRO A 16 -35.36 -16.38 -21.28
N VAL A 17 -35.84 -16.41 -20.03
CA VAL A 17 -35.13 -17.02 -18.91
C VAL A 17 -35.31 -18.56 -18.86
N SER A 18 -36.30 -19.08 -19.57
CA SER A 18 -36.55 -20.52 -19.78
C SER A 18 -37.23 -20.74 -21.12
N PRO A 19 -37.12 -21.95 -21.72
CA PRO A 19 -37.85 -22.27 -22.97
C PRO A 19 -39.35 -22.05 -22.83
N GLY A 20 -39.94 -21.23 -23.73
CA GLY A 20 -41.37 -20.89 -23.68
C GLY A 20 -41.73 -19.70 -22.79
N HIS A 21 -40.77 -18.91 -22.30
CA HIS A 21 -41.06 -17.68 -21.57
C HIS A 21 -41.85 -16.69 -22.42
N ALA A 22 -43.02 -16.23 -21.91
CA ALA A 22 -43.95 -15.37 -22.61
C ALA A 22 -44.26 -14.10 -21.80
N LEU A 23 -44.62 -13.06 -22.54
CA LEU A 23 -45.01 -11.76 -22.01
C LEU A 23 -46.46 -11.44 -22.47
N LEU A 24 -47.31 -11.00 -21.55
CA LEU A 24 -48.63 -10.49 -21.84
C LEU A 24 -48.71 -8.99 -21.58
N ILE A 25 -49.10 -8.22 -22.55
CA ILE A 25 -49.16 -6.74 -22.48
C ILE A 25 -50.54 -6.21 -22.87
N PRO A 26 -51.07 -5.19 -22.22
CA PRO A 26 -52.28 -4.51 -22.71
C PRO A 26 -51.95 -3.78 -24.04
N ARG A 27 -52.97 -3.64 -24.91
CA ARG A 27 -52.82 -2.89 -26.18
C ARG A 27 -52.61 -1.39 -25.88
N ARG A 28 -53.24 -0.88 -24.84
CA ARG A 28 -53.09 0.49 -24.38
C ARG A 28 -51.77 0.62 -23.58
N HIS A 29 -50.95 1.60 -23.93
CA HIS A 29 -49.70 1.84 -23.27
C HIS A 29 -49.93 2.39 -21.85
N VAL A 30 -49.68 1.58 -20.83
CA VAL A 30 -49.78 1.93 -19.40
C VAL A 30 -48.55 1.41 -18.68
N ALA A 31 -48.04 2.21 -17.75
CA ALA A 31 -46.81 1.88 -17.08
C ALA A 31 -46.97 0.79 -16.00
N SER A 32 -48.12 0.75 -15.32
CA SER A 32 -48.35 -0.13 -14.18
C SER A 32 -49.63 -0.91 -14.29
N ILE A 33 -49.69 -2.13 -13.72
CA ILE A 33 -50.88 -2.95 -13.59
C ILE A 33 -51.98 -2.23 -12.79
N PHE A 34 -51.60 -1.31 -11.90
CA PHE A 34 -52.52 -0.52 -11.07
C PHE A 34 -53.24 0.56 -11.86
N GLU A 35 -52.74 0.92 -13.06
CA GLU A 35 -53.32 1.90 -13.97
C GLU A 35 -54.16 1.24 -15.05
N CYS A 36 -54.17 -0.09 -15.15
CA CYS A 36 -55.05 -0.82 -16.05
C CYS A 36 -56.51 -0.72 -15.62
N THR A 37 -57.44 -0.73 -16.63
CA THR A 37 -58.87 -0.81 -16.33
C THR A 37 -59.22 -2.17 -15.74
N PRO A 38 -60.39 -2.34 -15.07
CA PRO A 38 -60.84 -3.67 -14.61
C PRO A 38 -60.92 -4.70 -15.73
N GLU A 39 -61.34 -4.31 -16.94
CA GLU A 39 -61.49 -5.16 -18.11
C GLU A 39 -60.10 -5.59 -18.63
N GLU A 40 -59.13 -4.66 -18.69
CA GLU A 40 -57.74 -5.00 -19.07
C GLU A 40 -57.11 -6.00 -18.10
N ARG A 41 -57.28 -5.79 -16.78
CA ARG A 41 -56.81 -6.72 -15.77
C ARG A 41 -57.45 -8.12 -15.88
N ALA A 42 -58.78 -8.15 -16.12
CA ALA A 42 -59.49 -9.41 -16.29
C ALA A 42 -58.97 -10.18 -17.49
N GLU A 43 -58.81 -9.50 -18.64
CA GLU A 43 -58.28 -10.14 -19.86
C GLU A 43 -56.79 -10.54 -19.71
N LEU A 44 -55.95 -9.79 -18.99
CA LEU A 44 -54.61 -10.20 -18.69
C LEU A 44 -54.53 -11.53 -17.90
N ILE A 45 -55.41 -11.73 -16.92
CA ILE A 45 -55.46 -12.96 -16.13
C ILE A 45 -56.00 -14.11 -16.99
N GLU A 46 -57.03 -13.90 -17.82
CA GLU A 46 -57.53 -14.88 -18.75
C GLU A 46 -56.45 -15.29 -19.77
N ALA A 47 -55.73 -14.34 -20.31
CA ALA A 47 -54.62 -14.57 -21.24
C ALA A 47 -53.47 -15.38 -20.62
N VAL A 48 -53.22 -15.34 -19.29
CA VAL A 48 -52.27 -16.22 -18.62
C VAL A 48 -52.64 -17.71 -18.79
N VAL A 49 -53.95 -18.01 -18.62
CA VAL A 49 -54.45 -19.41 -18.79
C VAL A 49 -54.26 -19.90 -20.22
N ILE A 50 -54.64 -19.06 -21.17
CA ILE A 50 -54.50 -19.39 -22.63
C ILE A 50 -53.01 -19.54 -22.98
N THR A 51 -52.13 -18.66 -22.45
CA THR A 51 -50.69 -18.73 -22.66
C THR A 51 -50.09 -20.03 -22.09
N ARG A 52 -50.54 -20.42 -20.87
CA ARG A 52 -50.12 -21.69 -20.26
C ARG A 52 -50.43 -22.90 -21.18
N GLU A 53 -51.68 -22.96 -21.75
CA GLU A 53 -52.06 -24.04 -22.62
C GLU A 53 -51.18 -24.10 -23.88
N LYS A 54 -50.94 -22.93 -24.52
CA LYS A 54 -50.02 -22.84 -25.67
C LYS A 54 -48.59 -23.24 -25.36
N ILE A 55 -48.09 -22.91 -24.18
CA ILE A 55 -46.75 -23.37 -23.75
C ILE A 55 -46.74 -24.88 -23.52
N LEU A 56 -47.76 -25.46 -22.91
CA LEU A 56 -47.83 -26.89 -22.67
C LEU A 56 -47.87 -27.72 -23.99
N GLU A 57 -48.47 -27.15 -25.04
CA GLU A 57 -48.49 -27.79 -26.38
C GLU A 57 -47.08 -27.91 -26.98
N GLN A 58 -46.21 -26.96 -26.74
CA GLN A 58 -44.90 -26.83 -27.38
C GLN A 58 -43.71 -27.30 -26.52
N TYR A 59 -43.74 -27.05 -25.19
CA TYR A 59 -42.56 -27.13 -24.35
C TYR A 59 -42.64 -28.10 -23.16
N ARG A 60 -43.81 -28.60 -22.76
CA ARG A 60 -44.04 -29.58 -21.67
C ARG A 60 -43.30 -29.21 -20.34
N PRO A 61 -43.46 -28.02 -19.77
CA PRO A 61 -42.87 -27.63 -18.49
C PRO A 61 -43.49 -28.38 -17.31
N ASP A 62 -42.74 -28.50 -16.22
CA ASP A 62 -43.18 -29.12 -14.96
C ASP A 62 -43.93 -28.15 -14.05
N GLY A 63 -43.85 -26.85 -14.29
CA GLY A 63 -44.52 -25.82 -13.51
C GLY A 63 -44.41 -24.42 -14.16
N PHE A 64 -44.99 -23.43 -13.48
CA PHE A 64 -44.97 -22.04 -13.96
C PHE A 64 -44.72 -21.07 -12.80
N ASN A 65 -43.96 -19.97 -13.05
CA ASN A 65 -44.00 -18.75 -12.28
C ASN A 65 -44.67 -17.63 -13.09
N VAL A 66 -45.60 -16.93 -12.49
CA VAL A 66 -46.27 -15.78 -13.09
C VAL A 66 -46.02 -14.57 -12.23
N GLY A 67 -45.66 -13.44 -12.82
CA GLY A 67 -45.32 -12.24 -12.06
C GLY A 67 -45.32 -10.97 -12.89
N ILE A 68 -45.37 -9.83 -12.20
CA ILE A 68 -45.36 -8.48 -12.77
C ILE A 68 -44.36 -7.63 -11.99
N ASN A 69 -43.51 -6.89 -12.69
CA ASN A 69 -42.64 -5.89 -12.10
C ASN A 69 -43.34 -4.52 -12.21
N ALA A 70 -43.62 -3.87 -11.10
CA ALA A 70 -44.27 -2.55 -11.04
C ALA A 70 -43.34 -1.55 -10.37
N GLY A 71 -42.80 -0.61 -11.14
CA GLY A 71 -41.87 0.43 -10.69
C GLY A 71 -40.41 -0.02 -10.75
N GLU A 72 -39.51 0.94 -10.79
CA GLU A 72 -38.06 0.75 -10.95
C GLU A 72 -37.46 -0.12 -9.84
N ALA A 73 -37.87 0.08 -8.59
CA ALA A 73 -37.42 -0.71 -7.44
C ALA A 73 -37.80 -2.21 -7.49
N ALA A 74 -38.84 -2.54 -8.28
CA ALA A 74 -39.27 -3.91 -8.56
C ALA A 74 -38.59 -4.52 -9.80
N GLY A 75 -37.68 -3.78 -10.46
CA GLY A 75 -36.94 -4.22 -11.64
C GLY A 75 -37.69 -4.00 -12.96
N GLN A 76 -38.67 -3.10 -13.00
CA GLN A 76 -39.31 -2.72 -14.26
C GLN A 76 -38.36 -1.84 -15.08
N THR A 77 -37.92 -2.34 -16.24
CA THR A 77 -37.05 -1.62 -17.17
C THR A 77 -37.78 -1.01 -18.35
N VAL A 78 -38.94 -1.56 -18.70
CA VAL A 78 -39.83 -1.04 -19.75
C VAL A 78 -41.15 -0.57 -19.09
N PHE A 79 -41.41 0.72 -19.19
CA PHE A 79 -42.61 1.35 -18.60
C PHE A 79 -43.85 1.14 -19.47
N HIS A 80 -44.07 -0.09 -19.91
CA HIS A 80 -45.29 -0.66 -20.43
C HIS A 80 -45.51 -1.94 -19.65
N VAL A 81 -46.58 -2.02 -18.86
CA VAL A 81 -46.85 -3.17 -18.00
C VAL A 81 -46.84 -4.48 -18.77
N HIS A 82 -46.17 -5.48 -18.28
CA HIS A 82 -46.15 -6.82 -18.86
C HIS A 82 -46.19 -7.86 -17.76
N VAL A 83 -46.94 -8.91 -18.03
CA VAL A 83 -47.05 -10.09 -17.17
C VAL A 83 -46.12 -11.16 -17.72
N HIS A 84 -45.16 -11.56 -16.92
CA HIS A 84 -44.25 -12.67 -17.22
C HIS A 84 -44.97 -14.01 -16.96
N VAL A 85 -44.99 -14.89 -17.93
CA VAL A 85 -45.39 -16.28 -17.77
C VAL A 85 -44.18 -17.17 -18.07
N ILE A 86 -43.57 -17.67 -16.99
CA ILE A 86 -42.26 -18.33 -17.03
C ILE A 86 -42.46 -19.84 -16.81
N PRO A 87 -42.26 -20.69 -17.82
CA PRO A 87 -42.25 -22.15 -17.64
C PRO A 87 -41.08 -22.56 -16.74
N ARG A 88 -41.29 -23.58 -15.93
CA ARG A 88 -40.31 -24.15 -15.03
C ARG A 88 -40.14 -25.63 -15.33
N TYR A 89 -38.89 -26.09 -15.22
CA TYR A 89 -38.49 -27.46 -15.50
C TYR A 89 -37.74 -28.03 -14.30
N HIS A 90 -37.94 -29.36 -14.02
CA HIS A 90 -37.19 -30.03 -12.98
C HIS A 90 -35.69 -29.87 -13.19
N GLY A 91 -34.98 -29.29 -12.17
CA GLY A 91 -33.53 -29.08 -12.24
C GLY A 91 -33.10 -27.75 -12.92
N ASP A 92 -34.04 -26.90 -13.35
CA ASP A 92 -33.72 -25.59 -13.94
C ASP A 92 -33.07 -24.63 -12.91
N VAL A 93 -33.34 -24.83 -11.61
CA VAL A 93 -32.63 -24.20 -10.48
C VAL A 93 -32.38 -25.25 -9.42
N PRO A 94 -31.27 -25.12 -8.63
CA PRO A 94 -30.91 -26.07 -7.58
C PRO A 94 -31.94 -26.21 -6.47
N GLU A 95 -32.65 -25.12 -6.16
CA GLU A 95 -33.63 -25.06 -5.09
C GLU A 95 -34.83 -24.18 -5.52
N PRO A 96 -35.94 -24.81 -6.04
CA PRO A 96 -37.09 -24.09 -6.55
C PRO A 96 -38.05 -23.58 -5.45
N ARG A 97 -37.88 -24.02 -4.20
CA ARG A 97 -38.79 -23.61 -3.09
C ARG A 97 -38.75 -22.10 -2.90
N GLY A 98 -39.93 -21.49 -2.71
CA GLY A 98 -40.08 -20.04 -2.59
C GLY A 98 -40.53 -19.37 -3.90
N GLY A 99 -40.28 -19.95 -5.06
CA GLY A 99 -40.77 -19.47 -6.37
C GLY A 99 -40.53 -17.97 -6.58
N VAL A 100 -41.60 -17.19 -6.79
CA VAL A 100 -41.54 -15.71 -6.97
C VAL A 100 -40.92 -14.95 -5.79
N ARG A 101 -40.80 -15.53 -4.62
CA ARG A 101 -40.11 -14.89 -3.49
C ARG A 101 -38.59 -14.75 -3.70
N HIS A 102 -38.03 -15.41 -4.71
CA HIS A 102 -36.60 -15.24 -5.08
C HIS A 102 -36.27 -13.87 -5.67
N VAL A 103 -37.26 -12.98 -5.87
CA VAL A 103 -37.01 -11.54 -6.11
C VAL A 103 -36.24 -10.89 -4.95
N ILE A 104 -36.30 -11.50 -3.73
CA ILE A 104 -35.43 -11.20 -2.61
C ILE A 104 -34.76 -12.52 -2.18
N PRO A 105 -33.63 -12.92 -2.78
CA PRO A 105 -33.06 -14.27 -2.65
C PRO A 105 -32.81 -14.70 -1.20
N CYS A 106 -32.34 -13.78 -0.35
CA CYS A 106 -32.08 -14.06 1.08
C CYS A 106 -33.34 -14.31 1.92
N LYS A 107 -34.56 -14.06 1.39
CA LYS A 107 -35.85 -14.25 2.06
C LYS A 107 -36.80 -15.20 1.33
N ALA A 108 -36.31 -15.84 0.25
CA ALA A 108 -37.14 -16.68 -0.61
C ALA A 108 -37.63 -17.95 0.11
N ASN A 109 -36.73 -18.62 0.81
CA ASN A 109 -37.01 -19.88 1.50
C ASN A 109 -37.62 -19.62 2.89
N TYR A 110 -38.82 -20.08 3.13
CA TYR A 110 -39.59 -19.86 4.36
C TYR A 110 -39.76 -21.10 5.26
N HIS A 111 -39.28 -22.26 4.84
CA HIS A 111 -39.17 -23.45 5.65
C HIS A 111 -37.74 -23.58 6.20
N SER A 112 -37.61 -23.61 7.52
CA SER A 112 -36.40 -23.63 8.30
C SER A 112 -35.57 -24.93 8.22
N ASP A 113 -35.93 -25.88 7.34
CA ASP A 113 -35.23 -27.15 7.16
C ASP A 113 -34.18 -27.15 6.05
N VAL A 114 -33.95 -25.97 5.44
CA VAL A 114 -32.83 -25.83 4.51
C VAL A 114 -31.57 -25.63 5.32
N LYS A 115 -30.75 -26.67 5.38
CA LYS A 115 -29.31 -26.49 5.67
C LYS A 115 -28.82 -25.29 4.88
N PRO A 116 -28.09 -24.32 5.50
CA PRO A 116 -27.38 -23.31 4.73
C PRO A 116 -26.68 -24.06 3.61
N ILE A 117 -26.72 -23.52 2.38
CA ILE A 117 -25.97 -24.07 1.26
C ILE A 117 -24.58 -24.34 1.82
N ALA A 118 -24.26 -25.61 1.96
CA ALA A 118 -22.96 -26.03 2.46
C ALA A 118 -21.96 -25.34 1.54
N ASP A 119 -21.13 -24.45 2.11
CA ASP A 119 -19.98 -23.94 1.41
C ASP A 119 -19.25 -25.15 0.81
N PRO A 120 -19.19 -25.31 -0.52
CA PRO A 120 -18.64 -26.51 -1.14
C PRO A 120 -17.15 -26.68 -0.81
N THR A 121 -16.57 -25.74 -0.02
CA THR A 121 -15.15 -25.71 0.34
C THR A 121 -14.87 -26.11 1.79
N ALA A 122 -15.91 -26.19 2.65
CA ALA A 122 -15.72 -26.64 4.02
C ALA A 122 -16.13 -28.11 4.14
N GLY A 123 -15.22 -28.94 4.56
CA GLY A 123 -15.61 -30.18 5.26
C GLY A 123 -16.49 -29.72 6.43
N ALA A 124 -17.83 -29.95 6.35
CA ALA A 124 -18.73 -29.52 7.42
C ALA A 124 -18.25 -30.13 8.73
N PRO A 125 -18.10 -29.33 9.82
CA PRO A 125 -17.79 -29.91 11.12
C PRO A 125 -18.83 -31.00 11.45
N HIS A 126 -18.40 -32.13 11.96
CA HIS A 126 -19.23 -33.27 12.29
C HIS A 126 -20.53 -32.82 12.97
N PRO A 127 -21.72 -33.36 12.63
CA PRO A 127 -23.02 -32.93 13.18
C PRO A 127 -23.21 -33.31 14.66
N GLY A 128 -22.21 -33.89 15.34
CA GLY A 128 -22.23 -34.26 16.75
C GLY A 128 -22.38 -33.06 17.69
N ALA A 129 -23.04 -33.30 18.83
CA ALA A 129 -23.14 -32.27 19.89
C ALA A 129 -21.79 -32.07 20.63
N LEU A 130 -20.93 -33.07 20.62
CA LEU A 130 -19.61 -33.05 21.25
C LEU A 130 -18.52 -32.78 20.21
N ILE A 131 -17.65 -31.84 20.52
CA ILE A 131 -16.39 -31.57 19.82
C ILE A 131 -15.27 -32.16 20.67
N SER A 132 -14.51 -33.11 20.12
CA SER A 132 -13.67 -34.02 20.93
C SER A 132 -12.16 -33.69 20.92
N GLY A 133 -11.76 -32.61 20.27
CA GLY A 133 -10.33 -32.21 20.16
C GLY A 133 -9.59 -32.94 19.07
N LEU A 134 -8.59 -33.75 19.36
CA LEU A 134 -7.61 -34.37 18.42
C LEU A 134 -8.08 -34.59 16.97
N GLU A 135 -9.18 -35.34 16.78
CA GLU A 135 -9.73 -35.62 15.44
C GLU A 135 -10.76 -34.60 14.98
N ASP A 136 -11.35 -33.85 15.94
CA ASP A 136 -12.32 -32.80 15.69
C ASP A 136 -11.96 -31.55 16.54
N PRO A 137 -10.93 -30.78 16.17
CA PRO A 137 -10.44 -29.63 16.94
C PRO A 137 -11.46 -28.48 16.97
N LEU A 138 -11.41 -27.67 18.04
CA LEU A 138 -12.36 -26.57 18.28
C LEU A 138 -12.24 -25.45 17.27
N LEU A 139 -11.04 -25.15 16.77
CA LEU A 139 -10.76 -23.99 15.90
C LEU A 139 -11.63 -23.94 14.64
N PRO A 140 -11.78 -25.01 13.83
CA PRO A 140 -12.65 -24.98 12.65
C PRO A 140 -14.11 -24.64 12.99
N HIS A 141 -14.62 -25.12 14.14
CA HIS A 141 -15.98 -24.82 14.60
C HIS A 141 -16.12 -23.34 15.00
N LEU A 142 -15.16 -22.78 15.76
CA LEU A 142 -15.15 -21.37 16.10
C LEU A 142 -15.10 -20.49 14.86
N VAL A 143 -14.17 -20.77 13.93
CA VAL A 143 -14.00 -20.01 12.68
C VAL A 143 -15.29 -20.04 11.86
N HIS A 144 -15.91 -21.22 11.69
CA HIS A 144 -17.19 -21.35 10.98
C HIS A 144 -18.30 -20.46 11.60
N HIS A 145 -18.35 -20.36 12.92
CA HIS A 145 -19.37 -19.56 13.58
C HIS A 145 -19.02 -18.08 13.60
N LEU A 146 -17.75 -17.71 13.79
CA LEU A 146 -17.25 -16.33 13.82
C LEU A 146 -17.50 -15.58 12.50
N CYS A 147 -17.38 -16.25 11.34
CA CYS A 147 -17.56 -15.59 10.04
C CYS A 147 -18.98 -15.06 9.79
N THR A 148 -20.00 -15.59 10.49
CA THR A 148 -21.41 -15.15 10.39
C THR A 148 -21.94 -14.49 11.67
N ALA A 149 -21.10 -14.35 12.71
CA ALA A 149 -21.48 -13.79 13.99
C ALA A 149 -21.75 -12.28 13.89
N CYS A 150 -22.73 -11.82 14.71
CA CYS A 150 -22.96 -10.41 15.02
C CYS A 150 -22.43 -10.06 16.41
N GLU A 151 -22.51 -11.03 17.34
CA GLU A 151 -22.03 -10.88 18.71
C GLU A 151 -21.34 -12.17 19.15
N VAL A 152 -20.23 -12.00 19.86
CA VAL A 152 -19.45 -13.09 20.44
C VAL A 152 -19.13 -12.76 21.89
N ASP A 153 -19.47 -13.68 22.78
CA ASP A 153 -19.08 -13.62 24.19
C ASP A 153 -18.15 -14.80 24.48
N ALA A 154 -17.02 -14.55 25.10
CA ALA A 154 -16.02 -15.53 25.44
C ALA A 154 -15.66 -15.43 26.94
N ALA A 155 -15.85 -16.51 27.69
CA ALA A 155 -15.33 -16.63 29.05
C ALA A 155 -14.30 -17.75 29.06
N VAL A 156 -13.02 -17.43 29.29
CA VAL A 156 -11.90 -18.38 29.25
C VAL A 156 -10.95 -18.14 30.40
N ALA A 157 -10.49 -19.23 31.01
CA ALA A 157 -9.61 -19.12 32.19
C ALA A 157 -8.24 -18.54 31.78
N PHE A 158 -7.73 -18.91 30.58
CA PHE A 158 -6.41 -18.54 30.13
C PHE A 158 -6.44 -18.01 28.72
N VAL A 159 -5.58 -17.01 28.44
CA VAL A 159 -5.30 -16.51 27.11
C VAL A 159 -3.78 -16.51 26.89
N LEU A 160 -3.31 -17.25 25.88
CA LEU A 160 -1.93 -17.28 25.45
C LEU A 160 -1.79 -16.68 24.05
N SER A 161 -0.61 -16.16 23.73
CA SER A 161 -0.27 -15.57 22.43
C SER A 161 -0.49 -16.55 21.27
N SER A 162 -0.17 -17.83 21.47
CA SER A 162 -0.39 -18.92 20.50
C SER A 162 -1.87 -19.13 20.13
N GLY A 163 -2.79 -18.94 21.08
CA GLY A 163 -4.23 -18.98 20.83
C GLY A 163 -4.71 -17.76 20.07
N LEU A 164 -4.19 -16.56 20.41
CA LEU A 164 -4.51 -15.33 19.67
C LEU A 164 -3.95 -15.36 18.24
N ASP A 165 -2.80 -15.97 17.99
CA ASP A 165 -2.27 -16.17 16.62
C ASP A 165 -3.27 -16.88 15.69
N ARG A 166 -4.22 -17.65 16.25
CA ARG A 166 -5.27 -18.37 15.51
C ARG A 166 -6.57 -17.60 15.38
N LEU A 167 -6.90 -16.70 16.33
CA LEU A 167 -8.21 -16.07 16.42
C LEU A 167 -8.22 -14.56 16.15
N GLU A 168 -7.10 -13.88 16.28
CA GLU A 168 -7.02 -12.42 16.20
C GLU A 168 -7.58 -11.87 14.88
N ASP A 169 -7.22 -12.45 13.74
CA ASP A 169 -7.72 -12.00 12.44
C ASP A 169 -9.24 -12.21 12.30
N HIS A 170 -9.80 -13.27 12.90
CA HIS A 170 -11.24 -13.52 12.92
C HIS A 170 -11.98 -12.54 13.85
N PHE A 171 -11.36 -12.12 14.96
CA PHE A 171 -11.89 -11.05 15.80
C PHE A 171 -11.89 -9.72 15.08
N ARG A 172 -10.81 -9.38 14.37
CA ARG A 172 -10.74 -8.17 13.54
C ARG A 172 -11.80 -8.16 12.44
N ASP A 173 -12.02 -9.29 11.77
CA ASP A 173 -13.10 -9.44 10.78
C ASP A 173 -14.50 -9.24 11.40
N LEU A 174 -14.76 -9.80 12.59
CA LEU A 174 -16.02 -9.60 13.31
C LEU A 174 -16.24 -8.12 13.64
N LEU A 175 -15.24 -7.49 14.25
CA LEU A 175 -15.31 -6.08 14.68
C LEU A 175 -15.39 -5.13 13.46
N GLY A 176 -14.64 -5.40 12.42
CA GLY A 176 -14.66 -4.62 11.16
C GLY A 176 -16.01 -4.66 10.42
N ARG A 177 -16.80 -5.73 10.59
CA ARG A 177 -18.19 -5.82 10.11
C ARG A 177 -19.22 -5.14 11.02
N GLY A 178 -18.76 -4.44 12.08
CA GLY A 178 -19.62 -3.82 13.09
C GLY A 178 -20.19 -4.79 14.12
N GLY A 179 -19.64 -5.98 14.24
CA GLY A 179 -19.99 -6.95 15.28
C GLY A 179 -19.45 -6.55 16.65
N ARG A 180 -19.91 -7.26 17.69
CA ARG A 180 -19.49 -7.03 19.08
C ARG A 180 -18.73 -8.24 19.62
N LEU A 181 -17.63 -7.98 20.33
CA LEU A 181 -16.88 -8.99 21.08
C LEU A 181 -16.86 -8.63 22.56
N ARG A 182 -17.21 -9.57 23.45
CA ARG A 182 -17.01 -9.44 24.89
C ARG A 182 -16.17 -10.61 25.39
N ILE A 183 -15.08 -10.31 26.06
CA ILE A 183 -14.16 -11.34 26.57
C ILE A 183 -13.88 -11.15 28.04
N VAL A 184 -14.00 -12.26 28.80
CA VAL A 184 -13.61 -12.33 30.21
C VAL A 184 -12.54 -13.39 30.36
N THR A 185 -11.36 -12.99 30.85
CA THR A 185 -10.26 -13.90 31.25
C THR A 185 -9.76 -13.50 32.62
N GLY A 186 -8.77 -14.18 33.21
CA GLY A 186 -8.35 -13.85 34.59
C GLY A 186 -6.91 -14.24 34.93
N ASP A 187 -6.56 -14.00 36.22
CA ASP A 187 -5.26 -14.28 36.82
C ASP A 187 -5.14 -15.70 37.42
N TYR A 188 -6.07 -16.59 37.11
CA TYR A 188 -6.10 -17.94 37.70
C TYR A 188 -4.82 -18.72 37.36
N LEU A 189 -4.11 -19.18 38.35
CA LEU A 189 -2.83 -19.89 38.30
C LEU A 189 -1.71 -19.09 37.60
N ASP A 190 -1.86 -17.80 37.39
CA ASP A 190 -0.91 -16.92 36.69
C ASP A 190 -0.50 -17.43 35.30
N VAL A 191 -1.39 -18.18 34.59
CA VAL A 191 -1.13 -18.77 33.27
C VAL A 191 -1.31 -17.76 32.13
N THR A 192 -2.32 -16.88 32.22
CA THR A 192 -2.59 -15.85 31.19
C THR A 192 -1.34 -15.03 30.92
N GLU A 193 -0.98 -14.86 29.64
CA GLU A 193 0.21 -14.08 29.25
C GLU A 193 -0.09 -12.57 29.21
N PRO A 194 0.73 -11.72 29.85
CA PRO A 194 0.58 -10.26 29.75
C PRO A 194 0.65 -9.75 28.32
N GLU A 195 1.50 -10.35 27.47
CA GLU A 195 1.56 -10.03 26.05
C GLU A 195 0.24 -10.32 25.33
N ALA A 196 -0.40 -11.45 25.62
CA ALA A 196 -1.70 -11.79 25.05
C ALA A 196 -2.79 -10.80 25.50
N LEU A 197 -2.75 -10.32 26.75
CA LEU A 197 -3.66 -9.29 27.25
C LEU A 197 -3.43 -7.95 26.51
N ARG A 198 -2.17 -7.54 26.28
CA ARG A 198 -1.85 -6.35 25.51
C ARG A 198 -2.35 -6.45 24.06
N ARG A 199 -2.20 -7.63 23.44
CA ARG A 199 -2.77 -7.89 22.10
C ARG A 199 -4.29 -7.78 22.05
N LEU A 200 -4.99 -8.20 23.10
CA LEU A 200 -6.43 -7.97 23.22
C LEU A 200 -6.75 -6.47 23.34
N MET A 201 -5.89 -5.69 24.00
CA MET A 201 -6.03 -4.21 24.05
C MET A 201 -5.84 -3.58 22.66
N ASP A 202 -4.98 -4.13 21.83
CA ASP A 202 -4.69 -3.66 20.47
C ASP A 202 -5.82 -3.93 19.45
N LEU A 203 -6.90 -4.66 19.85
CA LEU A 203 -8.06 -4.85 18.98
C LEU A 203 -8.98 -3.63 19.02
N GLU A 204 -9.46 -3.20 17.86
CA GLU A 204 -10.31 -2.03 17.69
C GLU A 204 -11.76 -2.42 17.39
N GLY A 205 -12.73 -1.57 17.78
CA GLY A 205 -14.13 -1.76 17.48
C GLY A 205 -15.01 -1.90 18.74
N ASN A 206 -16.19 -2.50 18.59
CA ASN A 206 -17.14 -2.70 19.70
C ASN A 206 -16.72 -3.90 20.55
N ILE A 207 -15.76 -3.69 21.47
CA ILE A 207 -15.20 -4.73 22.30
C ILE A 207 -15.23 -4.35 23.79
N ASP A 208 -15.69 -5.29 24.66
CA ASP A 208 -15.63 -5.20 26.12
C ASP A 208 -14.65 -6.27 26.64
N ARG A 209 -13.63 -5.85 27.37
CA ARG A 209 -12.54 -6.67 27.88
C ARG A 209 -12.56 -6.66 29.40
N ARG A 210 -12.71 -7.82 30.00
CA ARG A 210 -12.73 -7.97 31.45
C ARG A 210 -11.64 -8.92 31.93
N PHE A 211 -11.02 -8.54 33.05
CA PHE A 211 -10.02 -9.34 33.72
C PHE A 211 -10.49 -9.70 35.12
N PHE A 212 -10.73 -10.99 35.33
CA PHE A 212 -11.24 -11.51 36.62
C PHE A 212 -10.09 -11.69 37.60
N ARG A 213 -10.12 -10.95 38.69
CA ARG A 213 -9.12 -11.00 39.77
C ARG A 213 -9.54 -12.01 40.83
N THR A 214 -8.87 -13.17 40.85
CA THR A 214 -9.16 -14.22 41.82
C THR A 214 -8.92 -13.79 43.30
N SER A 215 -8.00 -12.81 43.49
CA SER A 215 -7.73 -12.22 44.82
C SER A 215 -8.90 -11.44 45.41
N MET A 216 -9.92 -11.08 44.63
CA MET A 216 -11.12 -10.36 45.09
C MET A 216 -12.27 -11.29 45.47
N VAL A 217 -12.04 -12.61 45.47
CA VAL A 217 -13.07 -13.62 45.77
C VAL A 217 -12.57 -14.59 46.82
N ASP A 218 -13.32 -14.82 47.89
CA ASP A 218 -13.03 -15.83 48.89
C ASP A 218 -12.98 -17.21 48.26
N ARG A 219 -11.85 -17.95 48.43
CA ARG A 219 -11.56 -19.21 47.75
C ARG A 219 -11.61 -19.13 46.23
N GLY A 220 -11.12 -18.00 45.66
CA GLY A 220 -11.30 -17.63 44.27
C GLY A 220 -10.60 -18.57 43.27
N SER A 221 -11.40 -19.30 42.53
CA SER A 221 -10.97 -19.95 41.30
C SER A 221 -11.73 -19.34 40.12
N PHE A 222 -11.07 -19.17 38.99
CA PHE A 222 -11.68 -18.69 37.74
C PHE A 222 -11.31 -19.65 36.60
N HIS A 223 -12.24 -20.57 36.28
CA HIS A 223 -11.95 -21.64 35.33
C HIS A 223 -13.06 -21.90 34.29
N PRO A 224 -13.85 -20.86 33.84
CA PRO A 224 -14.84 -21.05 32.77
C PRO A 224 -14.15 -21.23 31.42
N LYS A 225 -14.83 -21.97 30.53
CA LYS A 225 -14.49 -22.04 29.11
C LYS A 225 -15.78 -22.15 28.34
N ALA A 226 -16.27 -21.00 27.86
CA ALA A 226 -17.51 -20.91 27.14
C ALA A 226 -17.42 -19.85 26.04
N TRP A 227 -18.00 -20.17 24.90
CA TRP A 227 -18.20 -19.28 23.80
C TRP A 227 -19.68 -19.18 23.47
N ILE A 228 -20.22 -17.97 23.35
CA ILE A 228 -21.61 -17.73 22.98
C ILE A 228 -21.62 -16.88 21.72
N ILE A 229 -22.07 -17.43 20.63
CA ILE A 229 -21.98 -16.80 19.31
C ILE A 229 -23.42 -16.58 18.82
N ARG A 230 -23.77 -15.30 18.59
CA ARG A 230 -25.10 -14.88 18.13
C ARG A 230 -25.04 -14.37 16.70
N ARG A 231 -26.08 -14.68 15.93
CA ARG A 231 -26.27 -14.26 14.54
C ARG A 231 -27.50 -13.38 14.41
N LYS A 232 -27.67 -12.70 13.25
CA LYS A 232 -28.90 -11.94 12.96
C LYS A 232 -30.13 -12.83 13.12
N GLY A 233 -31.16 -12.35 13.80
CA GLY A 233 -32.43 -13.07 13.98
C GLY A 233 -32.48 -14.02 15.19
N ASN A 234 -31.72 -13.77 16.25
CA ASN A 234 -31.67 -14.54 17.49
C ASN A 234 -31.18 -16.02 17.38
N ALA A 235 -30.69 -16.43 16.22
CA ALA A 235 -30.04 -17.73 16.07
C ALA A 235 -28.64 -17.68 16.70
N GLY A 236 -28.27 -18.71 17.46
CA GLY A 236 -26.98 -18.74 18.12
C GLY A 236 -26.50 -20.15 18.46
N VAL A 237 -25.24 -20.24 18.84
CA VAL A 237 -24.60 -21.44 19.36
C VAL A 237 -23.75 -21.08 20.58
N ALA A 238 -23.82 -21.89 21.60
CA ALA A 238 -22.87 -21.85 22.71
C ALA A 238 -22.00 -23.12 22.69
N LEU A 239 -20.70 -22.93 22.93
CA LEU A 239 -19.72 -24.00 23.06
C LEU A 239 -19.23 -23.94 24.52
N VAL A 240 -19.46 -24.98 25.31
CA VAL A 240 -19.08 -25.03 26.73
C VAL A 240 -18.23 -26.26 26.94
N GLY A 241 -17.05 -26.13 27.52
CA GLY A 241 -16.16 -27.26 27.66
C GLY A 241 -14.86 -27.00 28.40
N SER A 242 -13.78 -27.55 27.87
CA SER A 242 -12.46 -27.51 28.54
C SER A 242 -11.47 -26.55 27.84
N SER A 243 -11.75 -26.07 26.62
CA SER A 243 -10.78 -25.34 25.78
C SER A 243 -10.61 -23.87 26.17
N ASN A 244 -9.37 -23.51 26.49
CA ASN A 244 -8.93 -22.12 26.64
C ASN A 244 -8.51 -21.47 25.27
N ILE A 245 -8.13 -20.20 25.26
CA ILE A 245 -7.50 -19.54 24.10
C ILE A 245 -5.99 -19.85 24.13
N THR A 246 -5.64 -21.07 23.76
CA THR A 246 -4.27 -21.53 23.61
C THR A 246 -4.11 -22.28 22.28
N GLY A 247 -2.91 -22.30 21.71
CA GLY A 247 -2.66 -22.98 20.42
C GLY A 247 -3.00 -24.48 20.50
N ALA A 248 -2.61 -25.14 21.59
CA ALA A 248 -2.91 -26.55 21.86
C ALA A 248 -4.42 -26.82 21.99
N ALA A 249 -5.15 -26.07 22.83
CA ALA A 249 -6.56 -26.29 23.05
C ALA A 249 -7.44 -26.03 21.82
N LEU A 250 -7.01 -25.12 20.95
CA LEU A 250 -7.75 -24.79 19.73
C LEU A 250 -7.49 -25.75 18.57
N SER A 251 -6.27 -26.35 18.46
CA SER A 251 -5.84 -27.00 17.22
C SER A 251 -5.46 -28.47 17.33
N GLY A 252 -5.15 -29.00 18.51
CA GLY A 252 -4.64 -30.39 18.61
C GLY A 252 -4.65 -31.02 19.99
N GLY A 253 -5.15 -30.31 21.00
CA GLY A 253 -5.30 -30.85 22.36
C GLY A 253 -6.49 -31.82 22.50
N VAL A 254 -6.43 -32.71 23.47
CA VAL A 254 -7.60 -33.51 23.87
C VAL A 254 -8.53 -32.63 24.69
N GLU A 255 -9.49 -32.01 24.02
CA GLU A 255 -10.41 -31.07 24.61
C GLU A 255 -11.84 -31.41 24.25
N TRP A 256 -12.73 -31.38 25.25
CA TRP A 256 -14.14 -31.65 25.02
C TRP A 256 -14.96 -30.39 25.14
N ASN A 257 -15.72 -30.07 24.08
CA ASN A 257 -16.64 -28.94 24.08
C ASN A 257 -18.03 -29.41 23.64
N TYR A 258 -19.03 -29.09 24.43
CA TYR A 258 -20.41 -29.40 24.12
C TYR A 258 -21.10 -28.24 23.44
N ARG A 259 -21.78 -28.53 22.35
CA ARG A 259 -22.44 -27.52 21.48
C ARG A 259 -23.92 -27.42 21.80
N VAL A 260 -24.36 -26.28 22.32
CA VAL A 260 -25.74 -25.91 22.57
C VAL A 260 -26.24 -24.99 21.45
N VAL A 261 -27.22 -25.45 20.67
CA VAL A 261 -27.79 -24.71 19.55
C VAL A 261 -29.13 -24.10 19.95
N SER A 262 -29.29 -22.78 19.84
CA SER A 262 -30.46 -22.04 20.28
C SER A 262 -31.79 -22.55 19.69
N ALA A 263 -31.78 -23.02 18.43
CA ALA A 263 -32.94 -23.59 17.77
C ALA A 263 -33.38 -24.98 18.31
N ARG A 264 -32.47 -25.71 18.98
CA ARG A 264 -32.73 -27.03 19.51
C ARG A 264 -32.93 -27.00 21.02
N ASP A 265 -32.17 -26.15 21.72
CA ASP A 265 -32.20 -25.97 23.17
C ASP A 265 -32.10 -24.46 23.50
N ALA A 266 -33.23 -23.78 23.35
CA ALA A 266 -33.32 -22.34 23.63
C ALA A 266 -33.13 -22.06 25.15
N MET A 267 -33.52 -22.97 26.02
CA MET A 267 -33.41 -22.80 27.47
C MET A 267 -31.94 -22.96 27.90
N GLY A 268 -31.24 -23.99 27.42
CA GLY A 268 -29.83 -24.20 27.70
C GLY A 268 -28.97 -23.06 27.14
N PHE A 269 -29.23 -22.63 25.92
CA PHE A 269 -28.52 -21.48 25.30
C PHE A 269 -28.76 -20.20 26.13
N GLY A 270 -30.00 -19.93 26.54
CA GLY A 270 -30.34 -18.80 27.40
C GLY A 270 -29.69 -18.85 28.78
N ASN A 271 -29.53 -20.07 29.38
CA ASN A 271 -28.87 -20.26 30.67
C ASN A 271 -27.38 -19.89 30.57
N VAL A 272 -26.67 -20.38 29.54
CA VAL A 272 -25.23 -20.03 29.31
C VAL A 272 -25.08 -18.52 29.15
N GLY A 273 -26.00 -17.88 28.42
CA GLY A 273 -26.00 -16.42 28.26
C GLY A 273 -26.19 -15.67 29.58
N ARG A 274 -27.12 -16.10 30.42
CA ARG A 274 -27.34 -15.48 31.73
C ARG A 274 -26.15 -15.62 32.67
N GLU A 275 -25.50 -16.78 32.68
CA GLU A 275 -24.29 -16.97 33.48
C GLU A 275 -23.13 -16.10 33.00
N PHE A 276 -23.01 -15.91 31.70
CA PHE A 276 -22.02 -14.95 31.14
C PHE A 276 -22.31 -13.52 31.61
N GLU A 277 -23.57 -13.06 31.58
CA GLU A 277 -23.95 -11.72 32.07
C GLU A 277 -23.68 -11.54 33.57
N ARG A 278 -23.93 -12.61 34.41
CA ARG A 278 -23.56 -12.60 35.81
C ARG A 278 -22.06 -12.46 36.01
N LEU A 279 -21.27 -13.17 35.17
CA LEU A 279 -19.83 -13.14 35.24
C LEU A 279 -19.30 -11.76 34.83
N LEU A 280 -19.84 -11.20 33.76
CA LEU A 280 -19.45 -9.87 33.24
C LEU A 280 -19.73 -8.76 34.27
N SER A 281 -20.84 -8.90 35.03
CA SER A 281 -21.26 -7.95 36.05
C SER A 281 -20.65 -8.20 37.43
N HIS A 282 -19.80 -9.23 37.56
CA HIS A 282 -19.21 -9.59 38.84
C HIS A 282 -18.17 -8.52 39.26
N PRO A 283 -18.13 -8.09 40.55
CA PRO A 283 -17.17 -7.05 41.02
C PRO A 283 -15.71 -7.40 40.78
N ALA A 284 -15.32 -8.67 40.71
CA ALA A 284 -13.99 -9.13 40.43
C ALA A 284 -13.64 -9.08 38.93
N ALA A 285 -14.64 -8.94 38.04
CA ALA A 285 -14.43 -8.80 36.60
C ALA A 285 -14.16 -7.34 36.26
N CYS A 286 -12.94 -6.87 36.50
CA CYS A 286 -12.49 -5.50 36.27
C CYS A 286 -12.32 -5.22 34.77
N ASN A 287 -12.47 -3.95 34.36
CA ASN A 287 -12.08 -3.53 33.04
C ASN A 287 -10.59 -3.80 32.86
N LEU A 288 -10.22 -4.40 31.73
CA LEU A 288 -8.83 -4.59 31.39
C LEU A 288 -8.22 -3.24 31.01
N THR A 289 -7.13 -2.84 31.67
CA THR A 289 -6.38 -1.62 31.42
C THR A 289 -4.89 -1.93 31.40
N HIS A 290 -4.08 -1.06 30.82
CA HIS A 290 -2.62 -1.22 30.79
C HIS A 290 -2.03 -1.27 32.21
N ASP A 291 -2.50 -0.41 33.13
CA ASP A 291 -2.05 -0.42 34.54
C ASP A 291 -2.35 -1.76 35.22
N LEU A 292 -3.52 -2.35 34.92
CA LEU A 292 -3.90 -3.65 35.46
C LEU A 292 -3.00 -4.76 34.92
N ILE A 293 -2.67 -4.72 33.62
CA ILE A 293 -1.75 -5.68 32.98
C ILE A 293 -0.37 -5.58 33.60
N ASP A 294 0.16 -4.37 33.75
CA ASP A 294 1.49 -4.13 34.33
C ASP A 294 1.57 -4.52 35.81
N SER A 295 0.50 -4.29 36.57
CA SER A 295 0.38 -4.76 37.96
C SER A 295 0.35 -6.29 38.02
N TYR A 296 -0.39 -6.93 37.13
CA TYR A 296 -0.47 -8.39 37.01
C TYR A 296 0.89 -8.99 36.66
N GLU A 297 1.58 -8.42 35.68
CA GLU A 297 2.90 -8.87 35.23
C GLU A 297 3.93 -8.81 36.36
N LYS A 298 3.97 -7.72 37.14
CA LYS A 298 4.83 -7.57 38.31
C LYS A 298 4.53 -8.62 39.37
N THR A 299 3.26 -8.89 39.63
CA THR A 299 2.84 -9.89 40.62
C THR A 299 3.19 -11.31 40.19
N ARG A 300 3.01 -11.61 38.90
CA ARG A 300 3.36 -12.90 38.28
C ARG A 300 4.88 -13.19 38.35
N CYS A 301 5.74 -12.18 38.15
CA CYS A 301 7.20 -12.34 38.29
C CYS A 301 7.70 -12.63 39.70
N VAL A 302 6.97 -12.20 40.72
CA VAL A 302 7.35 -12.37 42.15
C VAL A 302 6.97 -13.72 42.69
N ARG A 303 5.91 -14.34 42.17
CA ARG A 303 5.47 -15.69 42.57
C ARG A 303 6.41 -16.72 41.94
N THR A 304 7.17 -17.48 42.76
CA THR A 304 8.03 -18.59 42.31
C THR A 304 7.19 -19.53 41.44
N PRO A 305 7.72 -20.00 40.27
CA PRO A 305 6.95 -20.89 39.42
C PRO A 305 6.51 -22.12 40.20
N MET A 306 5.21 -22.29 40.43
CA MET A 306 4.68 -23.58 40.82
C MET A 306 5.08 -24.58 39.77
N VAL A 307 5.57 -25.74 40.16
CA VAL A 307 5.81 -26.88 39.26
C VAL A 307 4.44 -27.25 38.69
N PHE A 308 4.14 -26.77 37.50
CA PHE A 308 2.92 -27.11 36.79
C PHE A 308 2.94 -28.60 36.48
N PRO A 309 1.82 -29.31 36.61
CA PRO A 309 1.66 -30.63 36.00
C PRO A 309 2.08 -30.55 34.54
N VAL A 310 2.68 -31.60 34.00
CA VAL A 310 3.24 -31.69 32.64
C VAL A 310 2.24 -31.25 31.53
N GLU A 311 0.94 -31.19 31.84
CA GLU A 311 -0.13 -30.76 30.94
C GLU A 311 -0.20 -29.24 30.67
N ILE A 312 0.51 -28.40 31.46
CA ILE A 312 0.55 -26.95 31.30
C ILE A 312 2.02 -26.49 31.16
N ALA A 313 2.82 -27.20 30.37
CA ALA A 313 4.13 -26.69 29.99
C ALA A 313 3.94 -25.36 29.25
N PRO A 314 4.68 -24.29 29.61
CA PRO A 314 4.59 -23.06 28.90
C PRO A 314 4.93 -23.32 27.42
N GLU A 315 4.00 -23.00 26.51
CA GLU A 315 4.30 -23.06 25.10
C GLU A 315 5.52 -22.17 24.87
N SER A 316 6.56 -22.72 24.23
CA SER A 316 7.81 -22.01 24.00
C SER A 316 7.49 -20.72 23.23
N GLN A 317 7.68 -19.57 23.85
CA GLN A 317 7.55 -18.27 23.16
C GLN A 317 8.52 -18.28 21.99
N ALA A 318 8.03 -17.97 20.80
CA ALA A 318 8.90 -17.80 19.66
C ALA A 318 9.94 -16.70 19.97
N PRO A 319 11.23 -16.94 19.75
CA PRO A 319 12.25 -15.94 20.05
C PRO A 319 11.94 -14.64 19.28
N PRO A 320 12.30 -13.46 19.83
CA PRO A 320 12.11 -12.21 19.13
C PRO A 320 12.75 -12.30 17.73
N PRO A 321 12.05 -11.80 16.70
CA PRO A 321 12.58 -11.85 15.34
C PRO A 321 13.88 -11.09 15.24
N LEU A 322 14.82 -11.60 14.46
CA LEU A 322 16.09 -10.95 14.17
C LEU A 322 16.04 -10.28 12.79
N PRO A 323 16.69 -9.11 12.61
CA PRO A 323 16.74 -8.46 11.32
C PRO A 323 17.48 -9.32 10.30
N ASN A 324 16.92 -9.46 9.10
CA ASN A 324 17.56 -10.12 7.97
C ASN A 324 18.77 -9.31 7.45
N PHE A 325 19.49 -9.84 6.46
CA PHE A 325 20.68 -9.18 5.91
C PHE A 325 20.39 -7.76 5.39
N VAL A 326 19.33 -7.59 4.58
CA VAL A 326 18.93 -6.29 4.00
C VAL A 326 18.54 -5.30 5.11
N GLN A 327 17.81 -5.76 6.11
CA GLN A 327 17.43 -4.93 7.25
C GLN A 327 18.65 -4.52 8.09
N ARG A 328 19.61 -5.42 8.31
CA ARG A 328 20.87 -5.08 9.00
C ARG A 328 21.66 -4.02 8.27
N GLU A 329 21.80 -4.15 6.94
CA GLU A 329 22.48 -3.14 6.13
C GLU A 329 21.75 -1.79 6.19
N ALA A 330 20.42 -1.78 6.07
CA ALA A 330 19.63 -0.57 6.20
C ALA A 330 19.78 0.09 7.58
N LEU A 331 19.77 -0.72 8.67
CA LEU A 331 19.99 -0.23 10.04
C LEU A 331 21.38 0.39 10.21
N GLN A 332 22.42 -0.21 9.63
CA GLN A 332 23.78 0.36 9.66
C GLN A 332 23.84 1.71 8.94
N LYS A 333 23.20 1.83 7.77
CA LYS A 333 23.14 3.11 7.04
C LYS A 333 22.30 4.17 7.76
N LEU A 334 21.20 3.77 8.42
CA LEU A 334 20.42 4.64 9.28
C LEU A 334 21.24 5.16 10.47
N GLU A 335 22.07 4.31 11.06
CA GLU A 335 23.00 4.72 12.13
C GLU A 335 24.05 5.69 11.60
N ALA A 336 24.66 5.39 10.46
CA ALA A 336 25.68 6.23 9.84
C ALA A 336 25.11 7.63 9.52
N THR A 337 23.91 7.73 8.92
CA THR A 337 23.33 9.03 8.58
C THR A 337 23.01 9.89 9.83
N ARG A 338 22.58 9.26 10.95
CA ARG A 338 22.39 9.96 12.22
C ARG A 338 23.70 10.51 12.80
N LYS A 339 24.78 9.72 12.73
CA LYS A 339 26.12 10.16 13.16
C LYS A 339 26.63 11.35 12.36
N LEU A 340 26.22 11.47 11.09
CA LEU A 340 26.48 12.65 10.26
C LEU A 340 25.62 13.86 10.62
N GLY A 341 24.67 13.73 11.58
CA GLY A 341 23.80 14.82 12.02
C GLY A 341 22.51 14.98 11.23
N ASN A 342 22.19 14.07 10.29
CA ASN A 342 20.92 14.12 9.58
C ASN A 342 19.76 13.70 10.50
N ARG A 343 18.66 14.45 10.45
CA ARG A 343 17.45 14.21 11.26
C ARG A 343 16.30 13.62 10.46
N THR A 344 16.47 13.44 9.16
CA THR A 344 15.47 12.83 8.27
C THR A 344 16.16 11.82 7.35
N GLY A 345 15.46 10.79 6.94
CA GLY A 345 16.01 9.83 6.00
C GLY A 345 14.93 9.05 5.27
N LEU A 346 15.14 8.80 3.97
CA LEU A 346 14.28 7.99 3.13
C LEU A 346 14.87 6.60 2.95
N VAL A 347 14.07 5.58 3.20
CA VAL A 347 14.39 4.17 2.89
C VAL A 347 13.41 3.66 1.83
N VAL A 348 13.98 3.24 0.70
CA VAL A 348 13.22 2.61 -0.40
C VAL A 348 13.49 1.11 -0.38
N MET A 349 12.49 0.32 -0.03
CA MET A 349 12.56 -1.14 0.00
C MET A 349 11.34 -1.77 -0.66
N ALA A 350 11.58 -2.72 -1.56
CA ALA A 350 10.48 -3.42 -2.25
C ALA A 350 9.50 -4.08 -1.26
N THR A 351 8.25 -4.23 -1.71
CA THR A 351 7.23 -4.97 -0.96
C THR A 351 7.71 -6.40 -0.69
N GLY A 352 7.55 -6.87 0.54
CA GLY A 352 8.01 -8.22 0.95
C GLY A 352 9.38 -8.25 1.64
N LEU A 353 10.20 -7.21 1.54
CA LEU A 353 11.53 -7.16 2.21
C LEU A 353 11.46 -6.76 3.70
N GLY A 354 10.27 -6.45 4.22
CA GLY A 354 10.04 -6.21 5.65
C GLY A 354 10.30 -4.78 6.13
N LYS A 355 9.82 -3.76 5.39
CA LYS A 355 9.87 -2.33 5.79
C LYS A 355 9.38 -2.07 7.21
N THR A 356 8.19 -2.59 7.54
CA THR A 356 7.58 -2.40 8.87
C THR A 356 8.44 -3.00 9.99
N TRP A 357 9.05 -4.16 9.74
CA TRP A 357 10.03 -4.74 10.67
C TRP A 357 11.28 -3.88 10.84
N LEU A 358 11.77 -3.29 9.72
CA LEU A 358 12.92 -2.38 9.78
C LEU A 358 12.63 -1.20 10.71
N SER A 359 11.46 -0.56 10.59
CA SER A 359 11.09 0.56 11.47
C SER A 359 10.94 0.13 12.94
N ALA A 360 10.38 -1.06 13.18
CA ALA A 360 10.28 -1.61 14.53
C ALA A 360 11.67 -1.87 15.15
N PHE A 361 12.60 -2.47 14.41
CA PHE A 361 13.99 -2.66 14.86
C PHE A 361 14.70 -1.32 15.11
N ASP A 362 14.58 -0.37 14.17
CA ASP A 362 15.22 0.94 14.28
C ASP A 362 14.66 1.79 15.43
N SER A 363 13.38 1.59 15.77
CA SER A 363 12.72 2.26 16.89
C SER A 363 13.19 1.76 18.26
N ASN A 364 13.82 0.58 18.33
CA ASN A 364 14.22 -0.05 19.60
C ASN A 364 15.53 0.50 20.14
N ARG A 365 15.51 1.81 20.44
CA ARG A 365 16.65 2.58 20.99
C ARG A 365 16.25 3.21 22.31
N PRO A 366 17.19 3.30 23.29
CA PRO A 366 16.90 3.92 24.60
C PRO A 366 16.49 5.39 24.51
N GLU A 367 17.01 6.13 23.52
CA GLU A 367 16.71 7.54 23.29
C GLU A 367 15.31 7.77 22.72
N TYR A 368 14.67 6.78 22.12
CA TYR A 368 13.33 6.90 21.55
C TYR A 368 12.26 6.44 22.55
N ARG A 369 11.78 7.36 23.37
CA ARG A 369 10.76 7.11 24.39
C ARG A 369 9.37 7.20 23.81
N ARG A 370 9.09 8.26 23.03
CA ARG A 370 7.81 8.47 22.37
C ARG A 370 7.95 8.40 20.86
N ILE A 371 7.18 7.51 20.25
CA ILE A 371 7.25 7.16 18.84
C ILE A 371 5.90 7.44 18.18
N LEU A 372 5.92 8.02 16.98
CA LEU A 372 4.75 8.20 16.14
C LEU A 372 4.93 7.39 14.86
N PHE A 373 3.99 6.49 14.59
CA PHE A 373 3.88 5.76 13.31
C PHE A 373 2.67 6.29 12.53
N VAL A 374 2.89 6.79 11.32
CA VAL A 374 1.83 7.40 10.49
C VAL A 374 1.62 6.57 9.23
N ALA A 375 0.37 6.23 8.94
CA ALA A 375 -0.04 5.61 7.68
C ALA A 375 -1.43 6.10 7.26
N HIS A 376 -1.82 5.78 6.03
CA HIS A 376 -3.10 6.22 5.48
C HIS A 376 -4.23 5.18 5.65
N ARG A 377 -3.91 3.92 5.98
CA ARG A 377 -4.87 2.84 6.17
C ARG A 377 -4.76 2.21 7.55
N GLU A 378 -5.90 1.91 8.14
CA GLU A 378 -6.01 1.27 9.45
C GLU A 378 -5.36 -0.13 9.47
N GLU A 379 -5.43 -0.88 8.36
CA GLU A 379 -4.82 -2.21 8.26
C GLU A 379 -3.28 -2.15 8.35
N ILE A 380 -2.65 -1.09 7.81
CA ILE A 380 -1.21 -0.87 7.91
C ILE A 380 -0.84 -0.57 9.37
N LEU A 381 -1.63 0.29 10.03
CA LEU A 381 -1.43 0.61 11.45
C LEU A 381 -1.53 -0.64 12.31
N ALA A 382 -2.56 -1.46 12.10
CA ALA A 382 -2.75 -2.71 12.82
C ALA A 382 -1.61 -3.73 12.57
N GLN A 383 -1.10 -3.82 11.34
CA GLN A 383 0.05 -4.66 11.01
C GLN A 383 1.34 -4.14 11.66
N ALA A 384 1.55 -2.82 11.63
CA ALA A 384 2.70 -2.18 12.25
C ALA A 384 2.68 -2.41 13.77
N MET A 385 1.53 -2.20 14.41
CA MET A 385 1.34 -2.44 15.84
C MET A 385 1.74 -3.86 16.24
N ARG A 386 1.35 -4.89 15.47
CA ARG A 386 1.78 -6.29 15.69
C ARG A 386 3.29 -6.46 15.58
N SER A 387 3.93 -5.83 14.59
CA SER A 387 5.38 -5.93 14.42
C SER A 387 6.14 -5.23 15.55
N PHE A 388 5.68 -4.04 15.94
CA PHE A 388 6.26 -3.30 17.06
C PHE A 388 6.06 -4.01 18.40
N ARG A 389 4.90 -4.64 18.62
CA ARG A 389 4.61 -5.44 19.84
C ARG A 389 5.63 -6.56 20.04
N ARG A 390 6.06 -7.23 18.98
CA ARG A 390 7.08 -8.30 19.06
C ARG A 390 8.48 -7.81 19.35
N ILE A 391 8.80 -6.54 19.05
CA ILE A 391 10.12 -5.92 19.32
C ILE A 391 10.12 -5.18 20.65
N ARG A 392 9.00 -4.54 21.00
CA ARG A 392 8.80 -3.77 22.24
C ARG A 392 7.55 -4.29 22.97
N PRO A 393 7.61 -5.50 23.57
CA PRO A 393 6.44 -6.18 24.11
C PRO A 393 5.76 -5.40 25.25
N ASN A 394 6.52 -4.62 26.01
CA ASN A 394 6.04 -3.89 27.20
C ASN A 394 5.61 -2.45 26.91
N ALA A 395 5.80 -1.95 25.66
CA ALA A 395 5.42 -0.58 25.34
C ALA A 395 3.89 -0.40 25.35
N HIS A 396 3.43 0.74 25.91
CA HIS A 396 2.06 1.17 25.76
C HIS A 396 1.83 1.64 24.32
N MET A 397 0.98 0.93 23.58
CA MET A 397 0.64 1.26 22.19
C MET A 397 -0.75 1.86 22.15
N GLY A 398 -0.87 3.02 21.50
CA GLY A 398 -2.12 3.74 21.35
C GLY A 398 -2.49 3.93 19.88
N HIS A 399 -3.79 4.08 19.63
CA HIS A 399 -4.34 4.31 18.31
C HIS A 399 -4.94 5.73 18.20
N TYR A 400 -4.71 6.39 17.04
CA TYR A 400 -5.22 7.73 16.75
C TYR A 400 -5.86 7.79 15.34
N GLY A 401 -7.05 7.21 15.24
CA GLY A 401 -7.78 7.06 13.98
C GLY A 401 -9.18 6.52 14.25
N GLY A 402 -9.99 6.29 13.23
CA GLY A 402 -11.26 5.56 13.33
C GLY A 402 -12.25 5.98 14.43
N GLY A 403 -12.08 7.17 15.03
CA GLY A 403 -12.86 7.60 16.22
C GLY A 403 -12.12 7.43 17.55
N ILE A 404 -11.03 6.68 17.61
CA ILE A 404 -10.18 6.45 18.80
C ILE A 404 -9.18 7.59 18.93
N ARG A 405 -8.84 8.00 20.18
CA ARG A 405 -7.99 9.16 20.48
C ARG A 405 -7.08 8.86 21.68
N GLU A 406 -6.23 7.86 21.58
CA GLU A 406 -5.29 7.45 22.65
C GLU A 406 -3.95 8.20 22.50
N GLY A 407 -3.97 9.52 22.63
CA GLY A 407 -2.80 10.38 22.38
C GLY A 407 -1.64 10.24 23.37
N ASP A 408 -1.83 9.58 24.51
CA ASP A 408 -0.83 9.44 25.58
C ASP A 408 -0.24 8.04 25.63
N ALA A 409 0.38 7.61 24.52
CA ALA A 409 1.02 6.30 24.40
C ALA A 409 2.53 6.46 24.16
N ASP A 410 3.31 5.41 24.50
CA ASP A 410 4.74 5.34 24.16
C ASP A 410 4.93 5.25 22.66
N ILE A 411 4.07 4.46 22.00
CA ILE A 411 4.05 4.31 20.54
C ILE A 411 2.63 4.62 20.05
N LEU A 412 2.50 5.74 19.35
CA LEU A 412 1.21 6.17 18.79
C LEU A 412 1.13 5.79 17.31
N PHE A 413 0.13 4.98 16.96
CA PHE A 413 -0.21 4.63 15.57
C PHE A 413 -1.32 5.54 15.08
N ALA A 414 -1.02 6.43 14.15
CA ALA A 414 -1.93 7.49 13.75
C ALA A 414 -2.33 7.41 12.27
N SER A 415 -3.65 7.49 12.03
CA SER A 415 -4.18 7.69 10.68
C SER A 415 -3.95 9.12 10.23
N ILE A 416 -3.35 9.31 9.06
CA ILE A 416 -3.11 10.64 8.49
C ILE A 416 -4.39 11.42 8.24
N GLN A 417 -5.51 10.75 7.89
CA GLN A 417 -6.81 11.39 7.69
C GLN A 417 -7.32 12.07 8.96
N THR A 418 -6.92 11.57 10.12
CA THR A 418 -7.27 12.13 11.42
C THR A 418 -6.21 13.13 11.90
N LEU A 419 -4.96 12.69 12.05
CA LEU A 419 -3.87 13.49 12.59
C LEU A 419 -3.54 14.70 11.70
N GLY A 420 -3.65 14.57 10.38
CA GLY A 420 -3.37 15.65 9.42
C GLY A 420 -4.36 16.82 9.43
N ARG A 421 -5.44 16.76 10.22
CA ARG A 421 -6.36 17.90 10.41
C ARG A 421 -5.79 18.87 11.43
N ALA A 422 -5.92 20.18 11.16
CA ALA A 422 -5.30 21.23 11.99
C ALA A 422 -5.72 21.19 13.47
N ASN A 423 -7.00 20.91 13.75
CA ASN A 423 -7.55 20.80 15.12
C ASN A 423 -7.03 19.59 15.89
N HIS A 424 -6.66 18.49 15.22
CA HIS A 424 -6.05 17.32 15.85
C HIS A 424 -4.54 17.53 16.05
N LEU A 425 -3.87 18.01 15.02
CA LEU A 425 -2.44 18.24 15.05
C LEU A 425 -2.03 19.27 16.13
N GLY A 426 -2.83 20.33 16.28
CA GLY A 426 -2.62 21.36 17.30
C GLY A 426 -2.73 20.89 18.75
N GLN A 427 -3.20 19.68 19.01
CA GLN A 427 -3.23 19.09 20.36
C GLN A 427 -1.86 18.52 20.79
N PHE A 428 -0.94 18.33 19.84
CA PHE A 428 0.39 17.81 20.12
C PHE A 428 1.45 18.90 20.06
N ASN A 429 2.35 18.90 21.05
CA ASN A 429 3.52 19.76 21.01
C ASN A 429 4.42 19.36 19.83
N PRO A 430 5.05 20.28 19.09
CA PRO A 430 6.04 19.97 18.05
C PRO A 430 7.14 18.98 18.46
N THR A 431 7.53 18.96 19.73
CA THR A 431 8.56 18.07 20.29
C THR A 431 7.97 16.83 21.00
N ALA A 432 6.69 16.50 20.75
CA ALA A 432 6.01 15.41 21.46
C ALA A 432 6.57 14.01 21.18
N PHE A 433 7.24 13.83 20.04
CA PHE A 433 7.75 12.53 19.62
C PHE A 433 9.25 12.60 19.31
N ASP A 434 10.00 11.60 19.81
CA ASP A 434 11.45 11.49 19.56
C ASP A 434 11.73 10.89 18.18
N TYR A 435 10.88 9.95 17.74
CA TYR A 435 11.03 9.24 16.49
C TYR A 435 9.70 9.18 15.74
N ILE A 436 9.74 9.53 14.46
CA ILE A 436 8.55 9.49 13.59
C ILE A 436 8.82 8.58 12.41
N VAL A 437 7.91 7.64 12.17
CA VAL A 437 7.89 6.78 11.00
C VAL A 437 6.71 7.17 10.14
N VAL A 438 6.97 7.43 8.87
CA VAL A 438 5.91 7.64 7.86
C VAL A 438 6.01 6.48 6.87
N ASP A 439 5.07 5.57 6.96
CA ASP A 439 4.98 4.43 6.02
C ASP A 439 4.22 4.83 4.77
N GLU A 440 4.51 4.13 3.67
CA GLU A 440 4.08 4.46 2.32
C GLU A 440 4.32 5.95 2.01
N PHE A 441 5.58 6.37 2.21
CA PHE A 441 6.03 7.76 2.12
C PHE A 441 5.76 8.42 0.77
N HIS A 442 5.44 7.64 -0.27
CA HIS A 442 4.99 8.16 -1.56
C HIS A 442 3.69 9.01 -1.47
N HIS A 443 2.90 8.86 -0.40
CA HIS A 443 1.77 9.74 -0.09
C HIS A 443 2.16 11.03 0.63
N ALA A 444 3.44 11.19 1.03
CA ALA A 444 3.89 12.30 1.88
C ALA A 444 3.77 13.69 1.22
N TRP A 445 3.60 13.74 -0.10
CA TRP A 445 3.36 14.98 -0.83
C TRP A 445 1.97 15.59 -0.57
N ALA A 446 0.97 14.81 -0.18
CA ALA A 446 -0.36 15.32 0.14
C ALA A 446 -0.31 16.37 1.26
N LYS A 447 -1.17 17.39 1.17
CA LYS A 447 -1.21 18.53 2.12
C LYS A 447 -1.30 18.10 3.59
N SER A 448 -2.00 17.01 3.88
CA SER A 448 -2.13 16.44 5.23
C SER A 448 -0.80 15.93 5.78
N TYR A 449 -0.04 15.17 4.98
CA TYR A 449 1.28 14.65 5.37
C TYR A 449 2.30 15.78 5.54
N ARG A 450 2.39 16.71 4.58
CA ARG A 450 3.29 17.85 4.68
C ARG A 450 3.03 18.68 5.92
N ARG A 451 1.77 18.84 6.34
CA ARG A 451 1.40 19.53 7.58
C ARG A 451 1.94 18.79 8.81
N VAL A 452 1.81 17.47 8.86
CA VAL A 452 2.33 16.64 9.96
C VAL A 452 3.87 16.69 10.01
N ILE A 453 4.53 16.49 8.87
CA ILE A 453 6.01 16.51 8.76
C ILE A 453 6.58 17.88 9.16
N ARG A 454 5.92 18.99 8.80
CA ARG A 454 6.36 20.34 9.16
C ARG A 454 6.05 20.74 10.61
N HIS A 455 5.04 20.14 11.21
CA HIS A 455 4.65 20.44 12.57
C HIS A 455 5.62 19.86 13.60
N PHE A 456 5.99 18.59 13.45
CA PHE A 456 6.81 17.90 14.42
C PHE A 456 8.31 18.13 14.21
N GLN A 457 9.06 18.08 15.31
CA GLN A 457 10.52 18.22 15.36
C GLN A 457 11.15 17.02 16.09
N PRO A 458 11.09 15.82 15.52
CA PRO A 458 11.66 14.62 16.14
C PRO A 458 13.19 14.65 16.14
N ALA A 459 13.81 13.79 16.96
CA ALA A 459 15.23 13.51 16.85
C ALA A 459 15.56 12.87 15.48
N PHE A 460 14.66 12.00 14.97
CA PHE A 460 14.77 11.45 13.62
C PHE A 460 13.40 11.14 13.00
N LEU A 461 13.23 11.48 11.72
CA LEU A 461 12.07 11.12 10.90
C LEU A 461 12.50 10.10 9.82
N LEU A 462 11.87 8.93 9.82
CA LEU A 462 12.07 7.89 8.83
C LEU A 462 10.90 7.85 7.84
N GLY A 463 11.16 8.16 6.57
CA GLY A 463 10.25 7.88 5.47
C GLY A 463 10.52 6.49 4.90
N MET A 464 9.48 5.68 4.70
CA MET A 464 9.58 4.36 4.08
C MET A 464 8.65 4.23 2.87
N THR A 465 9.15 3.72 1.76
CA THR A 465 8.33 3.43 0.58
C THR A 465 8.82 2.18 -0.14
N ALA A 466 7.92 1.54 -0.91
CA ALA A 466 8.28 0.43 -1.79
C ALA A 466 8.75 0.89 -3.16
N THR A 467 8.36 2.10 -3.56
CA THR A 467 8.61 2.65 -4.89
C THR A 467 9.66 3.74 -4.83
N PRO A 468 10.65 3.70 -5.75
CA PRO A 468 11.54 4.83 -5.92
C PRO A 468 10.76 6.06 -6.45
N GLU A 469 11.29 7.20 -6.22
CA GLU A 469 10.76 8.56 -6.27
C GLU A 469 9.91 8.95 -7.49
N ARG A 470 10.01 8.25 -8.59
CA ARG A 470 9.51 8.69 -9.90
C ARG A 470 8.11 8.20 -10.25
N ALA A 471 7.51 7.39 -9.41
CA ALA A 471 6.27 6.72 -9.79
C ALA A 471 5.01 7.56 -9.58
N ASP A 472 5.03 8.52 -8.62
CA ASP A 472 3.87 9.32 -8.21
C ASP A 472 4.09 10.83 -8.29
N GLY A 473 5.20 11.30 -8.88
CA GLY A 473 5.43 12.71 -9.19
C GLY A 473 5.69 13.64 -8.01
N GLY A 474 5.81 13.15 -6.79
CA GLY A 474 6.10 13.99 -5.62
C GLY A 474 7.60 14.06 -5.29
N ASP A 475 8.08 15.23 -4.86
CA ASP A 475 9.45 15.43 -4.38
C ASP A 475 9.66 14.82 -2.97
N LEU A 476 9.67 13.49 -2.91
CA LEU A 476 9.87 12.75 -1.67
C LEU A 476 11.27 12.95 -1.09
N LEU A 477 12.27 13.12 -1.96
CA LEU A 477 13.65 13.38 -1.54
C LEU A 477 13.77 14.75 -0.89
N GLY A 478 13.14 15.77 -1.45
CA GLY A 478 13.11 17.10 -0.88
C GLY A 478 12.50 17.14 0.53
N LEU A 479 11.45 16.35 0.79
CA LEU A 479 10.87 16.20 2.13
C LEU A 479 11.83 15.54 3.14
N CYS A 480 12.75 14.68 2.66
CA CYS A 480 13.81 14.07 3.45
C CYS A 480 15.16 14.78 3.29
N GLN A 481 15.21 16.02 2.83
CA GLN A 481 16.42 16.82 2.62
C GLN A 481 17.46 16.12 1.72
N GLU A 482 17.00 15.49 0.64
CA GLU A 482 17.80 14.70 -0.31
C GLU A 482 18.56 13.51 0.33
N ASN A 483 18.19 13.10 1.54
CA ASN A 483 18.84 12.02 2.27
C ASN A 483 18.21 10.66 1.97
N LEU A 484 18.55 10.06 0.82
CA LEU A 484 18.25 8.68 0.51
C LEU A 484 19.25 7.76 1.23
N VAL A 485 18.81 7.17 2.34
CA VAL A 485 19.66 6.34 3.22
C VAL A 485 19.90 4.96 2.65
N TYR A 486 18.85 4.32 2.12
CA TYR A 486 18.91 2.96 1.62
C TYR A 486 17.93 2.72 0.48
N ARG A 487 18.37 1.91 -0.50
CA ARG A 487 17.53 1.51 -1.62
C ARG A 487 17.74 0.04 -1.95
N GLN A 488 16.63 -0.72 -1.99
CA GLN A 488 16.61 -2.13 -2.36
C GLN A 488 15.32 -2.43 -3.11
N ASP A 489 15.42 -2.79 -4.36
CA ASP A 489 14.26 -3.02 -5.21
C ASP A 489 13.92 -4.51 -5.41
N ILE A 490 12.89 -4.79 -6.24
CA ILE A 490 12.41 -6.15 -6.49
C ILE A 490 13.50 -7.01 -7.14
N ALA A 491 14.22 -6.48 -8.14
CA ALA A 491 15.22 -7.25 -8.87
C ALA A 491 16.40 -7.62 -7.96
N ASP A 492 16.79 -6.69 -7.09
CA ASP A 492 17.84 -6.94 -6.11
C ASP A 492 17.38 -7.95 -5.06
N GLY A 493 16.13 -7.83 -4.58
CA GLY A 493 15.53 -8.80 -3.66
C GLY A 493 15.49 -10.22 -4.24
N ILE A 494 15.26 -10.37 -5.54
CA ILE A 494 15.28 -11.66 -6.24
C ILE A 494 16.73 -12.17 -6.37
N ARG A 495 17.69 -11.31 -6.79
CA ARG A 495 19.10 -11.68 -6.88
C ARG A 495 19.69 -12.17 -5.55
N LEU A 496 19.22 -11.59 -4.46
CA LEU A 496 19.62 -11.95 -3.08
C LEU A 496 18.85 -13.17 -2.53
N GLY A 497 17.93 -13.76 -3.28
CA GLY A 497 17.12 -14.89 -2.82
C GLY A 497 16.16 -14.56 -1.67
N LEU A 498 15.79 -13.29 -1.49
CA LEU A 498 14.81 -12.81 -0.48
C LEU A 498 13.41 -12.71 -1.04
N LEU A 499 13.27 -12.64 -2.36
CA LEU A 499 12.03 -12.67 -3.10
C LEU A 499 12.09 -13.80 -4.13
N CYS A 500 10.93 -14.41 -4.43
CA CYS A 500 10.86 -15.45 -5.45
C CYS A 500 10.94 -14.86 -6.86
N PRO A 501 11.44 -15.61 -7.84
CA PRO A 501 11.37 -15.21 -9.23
C PRO A 501 9.92 -15.13 -9.72
N PHE A 502 9.73 -14.48 -10.89
CA PHE A 502 8.40 -14.32 -11.47
C PHE A 502 8.37 -14.62 -12.98
N HIS A 503 7.20 -15.07 -13.46
CA HIS A 503 6.87 -15.13 -14.87
C HIS A 503 5.72 -14.15 -15.14
N TYR A 504 6.01 -13.11 -15.90
CA TYR A 504 5.05 -12.07 -16.26
C TYR A 504 4.51 -12.32 -17.68
N PHE A 505 3.18 -12.29 -17.81
CA PHE A 505 2.45 -12.45 -19.06
C PHE A 505 1.64 -11.19 -19.34
N GLY A 506 2.10 -10.39 -20.30
CA GLY A 506 1.38 -9.22 -20.82
C GLY A 506 0.46 -9.68 -21.96
N VAL A 507 -0.85 -9.68 -21.72
CA VAL A 507 -1.86 -10.14 -22.65
C VAL A 507 -2.70 -8.98 -23.19
N PRO A 508 -3.13 -8.98 -24.46
CA PRO A 508 -3.96 -7.90 -25.00
C PRO A 508 -5.35 -7.90 -24.34
N ASP A 509 -5.88 -6.71 -24.06
CA ASP A 509 -7.25 -6.54 -23.58
C ASP A 509 -8.19 -6.24 -24.76
N ASP A 510 -9.33 -6.90 -24.77
CA ASP A 510 -10.38 -6.70 -25.78
C ASP A 510 -11.21 -5.42 -25.58
N VAL A 511 -10.96 -4.69 -24.50
CA VAL A 511 -11.70 -3.48 -24.12
C VAL A 511 -11.13 -2.27 -24.87
N ASP A 512 -12.00 -1.50 -25.49
CA ASP A 512 -11.63 -0.19 -26.04
C ASP A 512 -11.72 0.89 -24.95
N TYR A 513 -10.57 1.23 -24.38
CA TYR A 513 -10.44 2.23 -23.32
C TYR A 513 -10.52 3.67 -23.84
N SER A 514 -10.38 3.91 -25.17
CA SER A 514 -10.40 5.26 -25.74
C SER A 514 -11.76 5.96 -25.59
N ASN A 515 -12.83 5.17 -25.47
CA ASN A 515 -14.21 5.66 -25.32
C ASN A 515 -14.68 5.75 -23.85
N ILE A 516 -13.83 5.37 -22.88
CA ILE A 516 -14.17 5.44 -21.46
C ILE A 516 -13.76 6.83 -20.93
N PRO A 517 -14.68 7.60 -20.32
CA PRO A 517 -14.37 8.93 -19.82
C PRO A 517 -13.22 8.88 -18.79
N TRP A 518 -12.20 9.72 -19.04
CA TRP A 518 -11.08 9.91 -18.13
C TRP A 518 -11.34 11.16 -17.28
N ARG A 519 -11.32 11.02 -15.95
CA ARG A 519 -11.57 12.09 -15.00
C ARG A 519 -10.30 12.43 -14.22
N SER A 520 -9.58 13.44 -14.67
CA SER A 520 -8.34 13.92 -14.07
C SER A 520 -7.24 12.84 -13.97
N THR A 521 -7.38 11.85 -13.09
CA THR A 521 -6.35 10.82 -12.79
C THR A 521 -6.84 9.39 -12.95
N HIS A 522 -8.13 9.16 -13.20
CA HIS A 522 -8.73 7.82 -13.26
C HIS A 522 -9.87 7.75 -14.26
N PHE A 523 -10.17 6.55 -14.70
CA PHE A 523 -11.38 6.30 -15.49
C PHE A 523 -12.64 6.48 -14.63
N ASP A 524 -13.73 6.89 -15.27
CA ASP A 524 -15.05 6.82 -14.64
C ASP A 524 -15.37 5.38 -14.24
N GLU A 525 -15.55 5.13 -12.93
CA GLU A 525 -15.65 3.78 -12.36
C GLU A 525 -16.84 3.00 -12.90
N GLU A 526 -17.98 3.68 -13.12
CA GLU A 526 -19.19 3.02 -13.61
C GLU A 526 -19.05 2.63 -15.09
N ALA A 527 -18.56 3.56 -15.92
CA ALA A 527 -18.30 3.31 -17.32
C ALA A 527 -17.23 2.22 -17.52
N LEU A 528 -16.15 2.26 -16.74
CA LEU A 528 -15.10 1.25 -16.75
C LEU A 528 -15.66 -0.11 -16.31
N THR A 529 -16.41 -0.17 -15.20
CA THR A 529 -17.03 -1.42 -14.73
C THR A 529 -17.90 -2.05 -15.80
N LYS A 530 -18.72 -1.25 -16.49
CA LYS A 530 -19.58 -1.72 -17.58
C LYS A 530 -18.77 -2.26 -18.77
N ALA A 531 -17.65 -1.63 -19.08
CA ALA A 531 -16.76 -2.05 -20.17
C ALA A 531 -16.01 -3.36 -19.86
N VAL A 532 -15.55 -3.57 -18.62
CA VAL A 532 -14.74 -4.73 -18.25
C VAL A 532 -15.55 -5.93 -17.73
N ALA A 533 -16.75 -5.72 -17.19
CA ALA A 533 -17.61 -6.81 -16.69
C ALA A 533 -18.43 -7.45 -17.82
N THR A 534 -17.76 -8.02 -18.81
CA THR A 534 -18.40 -8.66 -19.98
C THR A 534 -18.07 -10.15 -20.03
N GLN A 535 -19.00 -10.95 -20.58
CA GLN A 535 -18.78 -12.40 -20.73
C GLN A 535 -17.58 -12.73 -21.61
N ARG A 536 -17.36 -11.98 -22.70
CA ARG A 536 -16.22 -12.17 -23.59
C ARG A 536 -14.88 -12.00 -22.84
N ARG A 537 -14.76 -10.92 -22.05
CA ARG A 537 -13.57 -10.67 -21.27
C ARG A 537 -13.37 -11.68 -20.13
N ALA A 538 -14.45 -12.09 -19.45
CA ALA A 538 -14.39 -13.14 -18.44
C ALA A 538 -13.98 -14.49 -19.04
N GLN A 539 -14.43 -14.82 -20.25
CA GLN A 539 -13.99 -16.01 -20.98
C GLN A 539 -12.50 -15.95 -21.33
N ASN A 540 -12.01 -14.80 -21.79
CA ASN A 540 -10.59 -14.57 -22.04
C ASN A 540 -9.79 -14.73 -20.72
N ALA A 541 -10.22 -14.10 -19.64
CA ALA A 541 -9.56 -14.17 -18.33
C ALA A 541 -9.48 -15.62 -17.80
N LEU A 542 -10.55 -16.38 -17.96
CA LEU A 542 -10.56 -17.80 -17.62
C LEU A 542 -9.62 -18.62 -18.51
N GLY A 543 -9.55 -18.30 -19.81
CA GLY A 543 -8.62 -18.93 -20.77
C GLY A 543 -7.15 -18.67 -20.37
N GLN A 544 -6.80 -17.43 -20.07
CA GLN A 544 -5.47 -17.05 -19.63
C GLN A 544 -5.13 -17.67 -18.25
N TYR A 545 -6.09 -17.71 -17.33
CA TYR A 545 -5.93 -18.41 -16.07
C TYR A 545 -5.64 -19.91 -16.26
N ARG A 546 -6.40 -20.60 -17.12
CA ARG A 546 -6.17 -22.02 -17.40
C ARG A 546 -4.82 -22.30 -18.09
N LYS A 547 -4.33 -21.34 -18.89
CA LYS A 547 -3.04 -21.43 -19.60
C LYS A 547 -1.85 -21.16 -18.68
N HIS A 548 -1.94 -20.18 -17.80
CA HIS A 548 -0.80 -19.64 -17.04
C HIS A 548 -0.99 -19.69 -15.53
N GLY A 549 -2.22 -19.79 -15.03
CA GLY A 549 -2.56 -19.71 -13.62
C GLY A 549 -2.04 -20.89 -12.78
N GLY A 550 -2.04 -20.70 -11.48
CA GLY A 550 -1.68 -21.70 -10.47
C GLY A 550 -2.86 -22.08 -9.59
N SER A 551 -2.57 -22.57 -8.41
CA SER A 551 -3.57 -23.10 -7.47
C SER A 551 -3.98 -22.11 -6.38
N ARG A 552 -3.32 -20.97 -6.27
CA ARG A 552 -3.59 -19.91 -5.27
C ARG A 552 -3.48 -18.55 -5.93
N THR A 553 -4.62 -18.08 -6.45
CA THR A 553 -4.67 -16.87 -7.27
C THR A 553 -5.39 -15.73 -6.58
N LEU A 554 -4.79 -14.53 -6.66
CA LEU A 554 -5.41 -13.27 -6.29
C LEU A 554 -5.62 -12.44 -7.55
N ALA A 555 -6.87 -12.06 -7.84
CA ALA A 555 -7.26 -11.28 -9.01
C ALA A 555 -7.78 -9.90 -8.59
N PHE A 556 -7.18 -8.82 -9.11
CA PHE A 556 -7.56 -7.45 -8.79
C PHE A 556 -8.57 -6.92 -9.80
N CYS A 557 -9.74 -6.52 -9.29
CA CYS A 557 -10.88 -6.03 -10.06
C CYS A 557 -11.07 -4.51 -9.93
N VAL A 558 -11.83 -3.91 -10.84
CA VAL A 558 -12.13 -2.48 -10.88
C VAL A 558 -13.09 -2.08 -9.76
N SER A 559 -14.16 -2.86 -9.55
CA SER A 559 -15.26 -2.56 -8.64
C SER A 559 -15.80 -3.83 -7.97
N GLN A 560 -16.62 -3.64 -6.95
CA GLN A 560 -17.32 -4.75 -6.25
C GLN A 560 -18.15 -5.59 -7.24
N ARG A 561 -18.92 -4.92 -8.12
CA ARG A 561 -19.73 -5.57 -9.14
C ARG A 561 -18.87 -6.39 -10.12
N HIS A 562 -17.70 -5.89 -10.51
CA HIS A 562 -16.77 -6.62 -11.36
C HIS A 562 -16.20 -7.85 -10.64
N ALA A 563 -15.85 -7.73 -9.35
CA ALA A 563 -15.34 -8.86 -8.56
C ALA A 563 -16.40 -9.96 -8.38
N ASP A 564 -17.64 -9.58 -8.04
CA ASP A 564 -18.76 -10.51 -7.92
C ASP A 564 -19.03 -11.24 -9.23
N PHE A 565 -19.10 -10.50 -10.35
CA PHE A 565 -19.30 -11.03 -11.69
C PHE A 565 -18.22 -12.06 -12.08
N MET A 566 -16.96 -11.73 -11.88
CA MET A 566 -15.84 -12.61 -12.20
C MET A 566 -15.82 -13.87 -11.32
N ALA A 567 -16.08 -13.70 -10.02
CA ALA A 567 -16.17 -14.83 -9.11
C ALA A 567 -17.31 -15.78 -9.48
N GLU A 568 -18.47 -15.26 -9.85
CA GLU A 568 -19.60 -16.06 -10.32
C GLU A 568 -19.25 -16.77 -11.63
N TYR A 569 -18.69 -16.05 -12.61
CA TYR A 569 -18.31 -16.64 -13.89
C TYR A 569 -17.31 -17.80 -13.74
N PHE A 570 -16.29 -17.65 -12.89
CA PHE A 570 -15.32 -18.71 -12.63
C PHE A 570 -15.94 -19.92 -11.92
N ARG A 571 -16.85 -19.69 -10.93
CA ARG A 571 -17.63 -20.76 -10.28
C ARG A 571 -18.46 -21.56 -11.28
N ASN A 572 -19.18 -20.87 -12.16
CA ASN A 572 -20.00 -21.51 -13.19
C ASN A 572 -19.19 -22.32 -14.20
N ASN A 573 -17.88 -22.08 -14.28
CA ASN A 573 -16.93 -22.83 -15.10
C ASN A 573 -16.07 -23.84 -14.32
N GLY A 574 -16.50 -24.24 -13.11
CA GLY A 574 -15.93 -25.34 -12.33
C GLY A 574 -14.75 -24.99 -11.43
N LEU A 575 -14.44 -23.68 -11.22
CA LEU A 575 -13.40 -23.23 -10.31
C LEU A 575 -13.98 -22.78 -8.97
N LYS A 576 -13.26 -23.02 -7.89
CA LYS A 576 -13.65 -22.57 -6.55
C LYS A 576 -13.17 -21.12 -6.35
N SER A 577 -14.08 -20.17 -6.52
CA SER A 577 -13.74 -18.74 -6.47
C SER A 577 -14.70 -17.94 -5.60
N VAL A 578 -14.20 -16.87 -4.98
CA VAL A 578 -14.96 -15.93 -4.15
C VAL A 578 -14.59 -14.49 -4.46
N ALA A 579 -15.52 -13.56 -4.20
CA ALA A 579 -15.25 -12.12 -4.22
C ALA A 579 -15.04 -11.61 -2.79
N VAL A 580 -14.01 -10.78 -2.59
CA VAL A 580 -13.70 -10.15 -1.30
C VAL A 580 -13.55 -8.64 -1.51
N HIS A 581 -14.46 -7.88 -0.91
CA HIS A 581 -14.53 -6.41 -1.00
C HIS A 581 -15.31 -5.83 0.19
N SER A 582 -15.47 -4.50 0.27
CA SER A 582 -16.14 -3.82 1.38
C SER A 582 -17.67 -3.92 1.38
N GLY A 583 -18.28 -4.46 0.30
CA GLY A 583 -19.74 -4.57 0.16
C GLY A 583 -20.35 -5.73 0.94
N GLN A 584 -21.69 -5.74 1.02
CA GLN A 584 -22.45 -6.74 1.78
C GLN A 584 -22.39 -8.15 1.17
N SER A 585 -22.13 -8.28 -0.15
CA SER A 585 -21.98 -9.55 -0.87
C SER A 585 -20.59 -10.19 -0.70
N SER A 586 -19.67 -9.51 -0.05
CA SER A 586 -18.30 -9.97 0.15
C SER A 586 -18.21 -11.24 0.98
N ALA A 587 -17.37 -12.19 0.56
CA ALA A 587 -16.93 -13.27 1.42
C ALA A 587 -16.06 -12.73 2.59
N PRO A 588 -16.07 -13.39 3.77
CA PRO A 588 -15.23 -13.00 4.91
C PRO A 588 -13.74 -13.10 4.55
N ARG A 589 -12.98 -12.01 4.80
CA ARG A 589 -11.58 -11.86 4.37
C ARG A 589 -10.66 -12.92 4.98
N ALA A 590 -10.64 -13.06 6.31
CA ALA A 590 -9.73 -14.00 6.99
C ALA A 590 -9.99 -15.45 6.58
N VAL A 591 -11.25 -15.84 6.47
CA VAL A 591 -11.66 -17.19 6.04
C VAL A 591 -11.27 -17.46 4.60
N SER A 592 -11.48 -16.48 3.72
CA SER A 592 -11.13 -16.60 2.30
C SER A 592 -9.62 -16.79 2.10
N LEU A 593 -8.81 -16.06 2.86
CA LEU A 593 -7.35 -16.20 2.83
C LEU A 593 -6.90 -17.57 3.35
N GLU A 594 -7.50 -18.04 4.45
CA GLU A 594 -7.17 -19.37 4.98
C GLU A 594 -7.61 -20.48 4.03
N HIS A 595 -8.78 -20.38 3.41
CA HIS A 595 -9.24 -21.31 2.38
C HIS A 595 -8.33 -21.31 1.15
N LEU A 596 -7.81 -20.15 0.74
CA LEU A 596 -6.83 -20.07 -0.35
C LEU A 596 -5.51 -20.78 0.03
N ARG A 597 -5.01 -20.58 1.26
CA ARG A 597 -3.83 -21.31 1.79
C ARG A 597 -4.04 -22.82 1.73
N GLN A 598 -5.20 -23.29 2.17
CA GLN A 598 -5.56 -24.70 2.22
C GLN A 598 -5.98 -25.29 0.85
N ARG A 599 -5.93 -24.53 -0.25
CA ARG A 599 -6.42 -24.92 -1.59
C ARG A 599 -7.90 -25.32 -1.62
N LYS A 600 -8.69 -24.81 -0.71
CA LYS A 600 -10.15 -24.95 -0.73
C LYS A 600 -10.81 -23.95 -1.67
N ILE A 601 -10.11 -22.86 -1.96
CA ILE A 601 -10.44 -21.84 -2.97
C ILE A 601 -9.25 -21.75 -3.92
N ASP A 602 -9.51 -21.60 -5.22
CA ASP A 602 -8.51 -21.46 -6.27
C ASP A 602 -8.21 -20.00 -6.56
N VAL A 603 -9.27 -19.14 -6.56
CA VAL A 603 -9.18 -17.73 -6.95
C VAL A 603 -9.97 -16.83 -5.99
N ILE A 604 -9.34 -15.77 -5.49
CA ILE A 604 -10.00 -14.66 -4.82
C ILE A 604 -10.01 -13.46 -5.77
N PHE A 605 -11.20 -12.94 -6.08
CA PHE A 605 -11.39 -11.67 -6.79
C PHE A 605 -11.55 -10.55 -5.77
N ALA A 606 -10.70 -9.52 -5.85
CA ALA A 606 -10.63 -8.48 -4.84
C ALA A 606 -10.66 -7.07 -5.42
N VAL A 607 -11.20 -6.13 -4.63
CA VAL A 607 -11.17 -4.70 -4.93
C VAL A 607 -10.46 -4.00 -3.78
N ASP A 608 -9.31 -3.40 -4.04
CA ASP A 608 -8.48 -2.58 -3.15
C ASP A 608 -8.10 -3.15 -1.76
N MET A 609 -8.86 -4.14 -1.24
CA MET A 609 -8.65 -4.70 0.11
C MET A 609 -7.34 -5.46 0.29
N PHE A 610 -6.73 -5.89 -0.80
CA PHE A 610 -5.48 -6.66 -0.79
C PHE A 610 -4.31 -5.92 -1.44
N ASN A 611 -4.48 -4.65 -1.80
CA ASN A 611 -3.36 -3.82 -2.27
C ASN A 611 -2.29 -3.68 -1.18
N GLU A 612 -2.70 -3.66 0.10
CA GLU A 612 -1.82 -3.47 1.26
C GLU A 612 -2.27 -4.36 2.44
N GLY A 613 -1.36 -4.61 3.40
CA GLY A 613 -1.71 -5.25 4.67
C GLY A 613 -2.00 -6.77 4.65
N VAL A 614 -1.66 -7.51 3.57
CA VAL A 614 -1.87 -8.96 3.49
C VAL A 614 -0.55 -9.69 3.39
N ASP A 615 -0.41 -10.74 4.19
CA ASP A 615 0.71 -11.67 4.17
C ASP A 615 0.27 -13.05 3.66
N LEU A 616 0.57 -13.33 2.38
CA LEU A 616 0.29 -14.61 1.72
C LEU A 616 1.54 -15.11 0.98
N PRO A 617 2.51 -15.67 1.69
CA PRO A 617 3.71 -16.22 1.06
C PRO A 617 3.39 -17.32 0.03
N GLU A 618 2.31 -18.07 0.24
CA GLU A 618 1.90 -19.19 -0.63
C GLU A 618 1.22 -18.76 -1.94
N LEU A 619 0.93 -17.47 -2.14
CA LEU A 619 0.31 -16.94 -3.35
C LEU A 619 1.20 -17.23 -4.56
N ASP A 620 0.70 -17.98 -5.54
CA ASP A 620 1.45 -18.39 -6.73
C ASP A 620 1.07 -17.65 -8.01
N THR A 621 -0.09 -16.97 -8.01
CA THR A 621 -0.56 -16.25 -9.19
C THR A 621 -1.25 -14.94 -8.81
N VAL A 622 -0.95 -13.88 -9.57
CA VAL A 622 -1.62 -12.59 -9.53
C VAL A 622 -2.24 -12.30 -10.90
N MET A 623 -3.53 -11.94 -10.93
CA MET A 623 -4.21 -11.47 -12.14
C MET A 623 -4.57 -9.99 -11.99
N MET A 624 -4.11 -9.16 -12.91
CA MET A 624 -4.38 -7.72 -12.93
C MET A 624 -5.50 -7.44 -13.94
N LEU A 625 -6.76 -7.56 -13.49
CA LEU A 625 -7.96 -7.38 -14.32
C LEU A 625 -8.46 -5.93 -14.37
N ARG A 626 -7.70 -5.02 -13.78
CA ARG A 626 -8.00 -3.57 -13.84
C ARG A 626 -6.89 -2.82 -14.56
N PRO A 627 -7.20 -1.76 -15.32
CA PRO A 627 -6.20 -0.77 -15.68
C PRO A 627 -5.71 -0.13 -14.38
N THR A 628 -4.41 -0.13 -14.16
CA THR A 628 -3.82 0.45 -12.94
C THR A 628 -3.21 1.79 -13.31
N GLU A 629 -3.80 2.85 -12.78
CA GLU A 629 -3.42 4.23 -13.08
C GLU A 629 -2.16 4.68 -12.34
N SER A 630 -1.78 3.98 -11.26
CA SER A 630 -0.61 4.30 -10.43
C SER A 630 0.45 3.19 -10.50
N PRO A 631 1.72 3.52 -10.82
CA PRO A 631 2.85 2.59 -10.71
C PRO A 631 2.97 1.98 -9.31
N VAL A 632 2.68 2.76 -8.27
CA VAL A 632 2.74 2.32 -6.87
C VAL A 632 1.74 1.19 -6.61
N ILE A 633 0.47 1.40 -6.97
CA ILE A 633 -0.58 0.37 -6.83
C ILE A 633 -0.19 -0.88 -7.62
N TRP A 634 0.33 -0.72 -8.83
CA TRP A 634 0.78 -1.83 -9.66
C TRP A 634 1.90 -2.62 -8.98
N ILE A 635 2.95 -1.95 -8.46
CA ILE A 635 4.04 -2.60 -7.71
C ILE A 635 3.54 -3.26 -6.43
N GLN A 636 2.61 -2.64 -5.71
CA GLN A 636 2.03 -3.22 -4.50
C GLN A 636 1.26 -4.50 -4.82
N GLN A 637 0.43 -4.51 -5.87
CA GLN A 637 -0.30 -5.70 -6.33
C GLN A 637 0.65 -6.80 -6.81
N PHE A 638 1.65 -6.43 -7.62
CA PHE A 638 2.69 -7.33 -8.11
C PHE A 638 3.48 -7.94 -6.95
N GLY A 639 3.88 -7.12 -5.98
CA GLY A 639 4.70 -7.52 -4.85
C GLY A 639 4.05 -8.49 -3.86
N ARG A 640 2.70 -8.64 -3.90
CA ARG A 640 1.98 -9.54 -2.98
C ARG A 640 2.43 -10.99 -3.10
N GLY A 641 2.70 -11.44 -4.31
CA GLY A 641 3.12 -12.80 -4.57
C GLY A 641 4.62 -13.05 -4.53
N LEU A 642 5.46 -12.03 -4.34
CA LEU A 642 6.92 -12.20 -4.43
C LEU A 642 7.57 -12.79 -3.16
N ARG A 643 6.84 -12.92 -2.05
CA ARG A 643 7.38 -13.54 -0.83
C ARG A 643 7.71 -15.00 -1.04
N LEU A 644 8.79 -15.45 -0.43
CA LEU A 644 9.22 -16.85 -0.48
C LEU A 644 8.22 -17.76 0.27
N SER A 645 7.94 -18.91 -0.34
CA SER A 645 7.21 -20.02 0.29
C SER A 645 7.79 -21.33 -0.25
N GLY A 646 8.74 -21.88 0.44
CA GLY A 646 9.55 -23.01 -0.06
C GLY A 646 10.62 -22.56 -1.08
N ASN A 647 11.46 -23.53 -1.52
CA ASN A 647 12.62 -23.23 -2.37
C ASN A 647 12.33 -23.08 -3.87
N ASP A 648 11.15 -23.54 -4.35
CA ASP A 648 10.84 -23.64 -5.79
C ASP A 648 9.70 -22.75 -6.25
N LYS A 649 9.30 -21.77 -5.44
CA LYS A 649 8.20 -20.88 -5.79
C LYS A 649 8.59 -19.92 -6.92
N THR A 650 7.77 -19.87 -7.98
CA THR A 650 7.79 -18.83 -9.02
C THR A 650 6.42 -18.14 -9.09
N LEU A 651 6.37 -16.83 -8.96
CA LEU A 651 5.13 -16.06 -9.09
C LEU A 651 4.73 -15.92 -10.55
N LYS A 652 3.50 -16.24 -10.88
CA LYS A 652 2.90 -15.98 -12.20
C LYS A 652 2.08 -14.70 -12.15
N VAL A 653 2.30 -13.82 -13.12
CA VAL A 653 1.56 -12.55 -13.22
C VAL A 653 0.89 -12.47 -14.57
N ILE A 654 -0.44 -12.40 -14.59
CA ILE A 654 -1.25 -12.24 -15.81
C ILE A 654 -1.77 -10.81 -15.80
N ASP A 655 -1.32 -10.00 -16.75
CA ASP A 655 -1.60 -8.57 -16.78
C ASP A 655 -2.15 -8.14 -18.14
N TYR A 656 -3.28 -7.43 -18.13
CA TYR A 656 -3.97 -7.00 -19.33
C TYR A 656 -3.44 -5.66 -19.84
N ILE A 657 -3.22 -5.58 -21.15
CA ILE A 657 -2.67 -4.42 -21.87
C ILE A 657 -3.71 -3.89 -22.84
N GLY A 658 -4.25 -2.71 -22.57
CA GLY A 658 -5.26 -2.05 -23.39
C GLY A 658 -4.72 -0.85 -24.18
N ASN A 659 -5.59 -0.20 -24.94
CA ASN A 659 -5.29 0.86 -25.91
C ASN A 659 -5.30 2.28 -25.32
N HIS A 660 -5.06 2.45 -24.02
CA HIS A 660 -4.91 3.75 -23.37
C HIS A 660 -3.48 3.93 -22.85
N ARG A 661 -2.98 5.17 -22.86
CA ARG A 661 -1.60 5.47 -22.46
C ARG A 661 -1.24 5.05 -21.02
N VAL A 662 -2.20 4.92 -20.11
CA VAL A 662 -1.97 4.41 -18.75
C VAL A 662 -1.26 3.05 -18.75
N PHE A 663 -1.42 2.25 -19.78
CA PHE A 663 -0.76 0.96 -19.89
C PHE A 663 0.74 1.04 -20.19
N LEU A 664 1.27 2.21 -20.60
CA LEU A 664 2.71 2.44 -20.76
C LEU A 664 3.46 2.46 -19.42
N ILE A 665 2.76 2.71 -18.31
CA ILE A 665 3.31 2.69 -16.96
C ILE A 665 3.88 1.30 -16.65
N LYS A 666 3.21 0.23 -17.03
CA LYS A 666 3.57 -1.15 -16.68
C LYS A 666 4.96 -1.57 -17.18
N PRO A 667 5.30 -1.50 -18.47
CA PRO A 667 6.64 -1.81 -18.93
C PRO A 667 7.69 -0.82 -18.41
N ARG A 668 7.35 0.47 -18.29
CA ARG A 668 8.27 1.46 -17.70
C ARG A 668 8.65 1.08 -16.27
N THR A 669 7.67 0.75 -15.45
CA THR A 669 7.88 0.36 -14.04
C THR A 669 8.62 -0.97 -13.91
N LEU A 670 8.24 -1.99 -14.69
CA LEU A 670 8.85 -3.32 -14.64
C LEU A 670 10.34 -3.28 -15.03
N PHE A 671 10.69 -2.46 -16.03
CA PHE A 671 12.05 -2.34 -16.56
C PHE A 671 12.79 -1.08 -16.12
N ARG A 672 12.21 -0.29 -15.21
CA ARG A 672 12.82 0.95 -14.67
C ARG A 672 13.24 1.93 -15.73
N LEU A 673 12.40 2.12 -16.73
CA LEU A 673 12.65 3.10 -17.77
C LEU A 673 12.22 4.49 -17.30
N GLY A 674 12.95 5.50 -17.73
CA GLY A 674 12.51 6.88 -17.61
C GLY A 674 11.32 7.19 -18.51
N SER A 675 10.90 8.46 -18.54
CA SER A 675 9.83 8.98 -19.40
C SER A 675 10.19 8.95 -20.90
N GLY A 676 11.45 8.62 -21.24
CA GLY A 676 11.99 8.63 -22.60
C GLY A 676 11.27 7.69 -23.56
N ARG A 677 10.79 8.26 -24.70
CA ARG A 677 10.15 7.52 -25.79
C ARG A 677 11.07 6.48 -26.44
N GLU A 678 12.32 6.85 -26.69
CA GLU A 678 13.31 5.99 -27.38
C GLU A 678 13.68 4.77 -26.54
N GLU A 679 13.80 4.93 -25.22
CA GLU A 679 14.08 3.82 -24.30
C GLU A 679 12.95 2.78 -24.33
N LEU A 680 11.69 3.24 -24.32
CA LEU A 680 10.54 2.35 -24.37
C LEU A 680 10.41 1.63 -25.72
N LEU A 681 10.63 2.33 -26.84
CA LEU A 681 10.66 1.71 -28.19
C LEU A 681 11.77 0.67 -28.30
N PHE A 682 12.94 0.96 -27.73
CA PHE A 682 14.06 0.02 -27.69
C PHE A 682 13.74 -1.21 -26.85
N LEU A 683 13.08 -1.02 -25.68
CA LEU A 683 12.59 -2.13 -24.86
C LEU A 683 11.58 -3.00 -25.62
N LEU A 684 10.57 -2.39 -26.25
CA LEU A 684 9.55 -3.13 -27.01
C LEU A 684 10.17 -3.96 -28.15
N LYS A 685 11.24 -3.43 -28.78
CA LYS A 685 12.02 -4.19 -29.76
C LYS A 685 12.74 -5.39 -29.13
N LYS A 686 13.35 -5.21 -27.94
CA LYS A 686 13.99 -6.30 -27.18
C LYS A 686 13.00 -7.35 -26.72
N LEU A 687 11.83 -6.95 -26.23
CA LEU A 687 10.74 -7.86 -25.84
C LEU A 687 10.27 -8.71 -27.02
N ARG A 688 10.13 -8.11 -28.20
CA ARG A 688 9.75 -8.85 -29.44
C ARG A 688 10.80 -9.88 -29.86
N SER A 689 12.09 -9.62 -29.60
CA SER A 689 13.18 -10.53 -29.95
C SER A 689 13.57 -11.51 -28.83
N GLY A 690 12.94 -11.41 -27.64
CA GLY A 690 13.26 -12.24 -26.48
C GLY A 690 14.59 -11.94 -25.79
N ASN A 691 15.26 -10.83 -26.14
CA ASN A 691 16.60 -10.45 -25.66
C ASN A 691 16.55 -9.42 -24.52
N VAL A 692 15.86 -9.75 -23.42
CA VAL A 692 15.75 -8.87 -22.23
C VAL A 692 16.55 -9.47 -21.08
N GLU A 693 17.40 -8.66 -20.44
CA GLU A 693 18.10 -9.07 -19.23
C GLU A 693 17.17 -9.00 -18.00
N LEU A 694 17.00 -10.13 -17.33
CA LEU A 694 16.13 -10.28 -16.15
C LEU A 694 16.92 -10.91 -14.99
N PRO A 695 16.46 -10.74 -13.74
CA PRO A 695 17.00 -11.48 -12.61
C PRO A 695 16.91 -13.00 -12.83
N PRO A 696 17.78 -13.81 -12.18
CA PRO A 696 17.77 -15.26 -12.32
C PRO A 696 16.38 -15.88 -12.06
N GLY A 697 15.94 -16.79 -12.91
CA GLY A 697 14.65 -17.47 -12.80
C GLY A 697 13.43 -16.63 -13.21
N CYS A 698 13.60 -15.36 -13.57
CA CYS A 698 12.52 -14.51 -14.07
C CYS A 698 12.31 -14.65 -15.58
N ALA A 699 11.05 -14.54 -16.01
CA ALA A 699 10.66 -14.49 -17.42
C ALA A 699 9.60 -13.41 -17.65
N VAL A 700 9.67 -12.74 -18.80
CA VAL A 700 8.68 -11.75 -19.24
C VAL A 700 8.26 -12.08 -20.66
N THR A 701 6.96 -12.31 -20.85
CA THR A 701 6.36 -12.65 -22.14
C THR A 701 5.22 -11.66 -22.41
N TYR A 702 5.32 -10.89 -23.47
CA TYR A 702 4.21 -10.11 -24.01
C TYR A 702 3.69 -10.83 -25.26
N GLU A 703 2.38 -10.99 -25.38
CA GLU A 703 1.79 -11.40 -26.63
C GLU A 703 2.06 -10.33 -27.70
N LEU A 704 2.26 -10.76 -28.96
CA LEU A 704 2.68 -9.83 -30.04
C LEU A 704 1.72 -8.67 -30.22
N GLU A 705 0.42 -8.93 -30.09
CA GLU A 705 -0.63 -7.92 -30.19
C GLU A 705 -0.51 -6.88 -29.05
N ALA A 706 -0.18 -7.30 -27.82
CA ALA A 706 0.07 -6.36 -26.71
C ALA A 706 1.29 -5.47 -26.98
N ILE A 707 2.35 -6.01 -27.61
CA ILE A 707 3.51 -5.22 -28.02
C ILE A 707 3.11 -4.19 -29.09
N ASP A 708 2.29 -4.57 -30.06
CA ASP A 708 1.85 -3.68 -31.12
C ASP A 708 0.94 -2.56 -30.58
N ILE A 709 0.03 -2.86 -29.63
CA ILE A 709 -0.77 -1.85 -28.90
C ILE A 709 0.14 -0.84 -28.19
N LEU A 710 1.12 -1.30 -27.41
CA LEU A 710 2.05 -0.42 -26.72
C LEU A 710 2.87 0.43 -27.70
N LYS A 711 3.30 -0.14 -28.80
CA LYS A 711 4.06 0.57 -29.85
C LYS A 711 3.24 1.69 -30.50
N GLU A 712 1.97 1.43 -30.84
CA GLU A 712 1.06 2.46 -31.36
C GLU A 712 0.85 3.60 -30.37
N LEU A 713 0.64 3.28 -29.07
CA LEU A 713 0.48 4.29 -28.01
C LEU A 713 1.72 5.20 -27.93
N VAL A 714 2.93 4.64 -27.98
CA VAL A 714 4.18 5.40 -27.98
C VAL A 714 4.32 6.24 -29.26
N GLN A 715 3.84 5.77 -30.40
CA GLN A 715 3.95 6.49 -31.69
C GLN A 715 2.96 7.66 -31.81
N ARG A 716 1.77 7.55 -31.23
CA ARG A 716 0.76 8.63 -31.21
C ARG A 716 1.22 9.86 -30.42
N ALA A 717 2.11 9.72 -29.45
CA ALA A 717 2.78 10.84 -28.79
C ALA A 717 3.83 11.41 -29.76
N GLY A 718 3.52 12.53 -30.42
CA GLY A 718 4.32 13.17 -31.49
C GLY A 718 5.72 13.62 -31.02
N PRO A 719 6.63 14.01 -31.96
CA PRO A 719 7.99 14.42 -31.64
C PRO A 719 8.12 15.85 -31.06
N ALA A 720 7.03 16.59 -30.86
CA ALA A 720 7.04 17.97 -30.40
C ALA A 720 7.32 18.04 -28.89
N ASN A 721 8.36 18.77 -28.53
CA ASN A 721 8.72 19.28 -27.19
C ASN A 721 8.61 18.30 -26.04
N GLN A 722 9.67 17.56 -25.77
CA GLN A 722 9.71 16.53 -24.69
C GLN A 722 9.19 17.02 -23.35
N ILE A 723 9.41 18.30 -23.02
CA ILE A 723 8.95 18.88 -21.75
C ILE A 723 7.44 19.12 -21.71
N VAL A 724 6.84 19.54 -22.82
CA VAL A 724 5.38 19.75 -22.93
C VAL A 724 4.67 18.39 -22.78
N ASN A 725 5.15 17.37 -23.50
CA ASN A 725 4.59 16.02 -23.40
C ASN A 725 4.71 15.44 -21.99
N TYR A 726 5.88 15.62 -21.35
CA TYR A 726 6.11 15.23 -19.95
C TYR A 726 5.11 15.95 -19.03
N TYR A 727 4.98 17.26 -19.18
CA TYR A 727 4.12 18.09 -18.34
C TYR A 727 2.64 17.68 -18.46
N GLU A 728 2.16 17.46 -19.69
CA GLU A 728 0.80 17.00 -19.96
C GLU A 728 0.58 15.56 -19.45
N GLU A 729 1.52 14.64 -19.71
CA GLU A 729 1.46 13.27 -19.22
C GLU A 729 1.46 13.22 -17.69
N PHE A 730 2.31 14.03 -17.04
CA PHE A 730 2.35 14.17 -15.60
C PHE A 730 1.01 14.66 -15.05
N LYS A 731 0.48 15.76 -15.62
CA LYS A 731 -0.82 16.33 -15.20
C LYS A 731 -1.97 15.36 -15.35
N GLU A 732 -1.97 14.55 -16.40
CA GLU A 732 -3.02 13.55 -16.61
C GLU A 732 -2.91 12.35 -15.66
N VAL A 733 -1.70 11.95 -15.29
CA VAL A 733 -1.47 10.85 -14.36
C VAL A 733 -1.74 11.29 -12.91
N HIS A 734 -1.39 12.55 -12.56
CA HIS A 734 -1.41 13.00 -11.16
C HIS A 734 -2.55 13.97 -10.84
N GLY A 735 -3.27 14.48 -11.85
CA GLY A 735 -4.36 15.45 -11.66
C GLY A 735 -3.90 16.87 -11.31
N GLU A 736 -2.62 17.05 -11.06
CA GLU A 736 -1.95 18.32 -10.79
C GLU A 736 -0.72 18.43 -11.71
N ARG A 737 -0.32 19.66 -12.04
CA ARG A 737 0.89 19.90 -12.84
C ARG A 737 2.15 19.54 -12.05
N PRO A 738 3.25 19.17 -12.71
CA PRO A 738 4.53 18.99 -12.03
C PRO A 738 5.03 20.33 -11.47
N THR A 739 5.73 20.25 -10.33
CA THR A 739 6.55 21.36 -9.83
C THR A 739 7.89 21.39 -10.56
N ILE A 740 8.62 22.50 -10.42
CA ILE A 740 9.97 22.60 -10.98
C ILE A 740 10.94 21.61 -10.31
N ALA A 741 10.76 21.27 -9.04
CA ALA A 741 11.56 20.27 -8.31
C ALA A 741 11.31 18.86 -8.86
N GLU A 742 10.05 18.48 -9.06
CA GLU A 742 9.66 17.20 -9.67
C GLU A 742 10.22 17.07 -11.08
N THR A 743 10.07 18.12 -11.89
CA THR A 743 10.62 18.19 -13.25
C THR A 743 12.14 18.00 -13.24
N PHE A 744 12.83 18.58 -12.27
CA PHE A 744 14.27 18.42 -12.08
C PHE A 744 14.65 16.99 -11.67
N HIS A 745 13.93 16.38 -10.75
CA HIS A 745 14.17 15.00 -10.30
C HIS A 745 13.89 13.97 -11.39
N ASP A 746 12.91 14.23 -12.28
CA ASP A 746 12.63 13.40 -13.45
C ASP A 746 13.64 13.54 -14.60
N GLY A 747 14.69 14.32 -14.35
CA GLY A 747 15.84 14.44 -15.25
C GLY A 747 15.70 15.51 -16.35
N TYR A 748 14.65 16.32 -16.30
CA TYR A 748 14.51 17.50 -17.16
C TYR A 748 15.24 18.68 -16.52
N ALA A 749 16.23 19.23 -17.26
CA ALA A 749 16.99 20.36 -16.73
C ALA A 749 16.17 21.66 -16.79
N PRO A 750 15.82 22.31 -15.65
CA PRO A 750 15.06 23.56 -15.64
C PRO A 750 15.73 24.68 -16.44
N ARG A 751 17.08 24.62 -16.59
CA ARG A 751 17.85 25.54 -17.44
C ARG A 751 17.50 25.43 -18.93
N SER A 752 17.15 24.23 -19.41
CA SER A 752 16.69 24.01 -20.78
C SER A 752 15.32 24.61 -21.01
N ILE A 753 14.40 24.38 -20.06
CA ILE A 753 13.04 24.95 -20.08
C ILE A 753 13.11 26.48 -20.15
N ARG A 754 13.98 27.07 -19.35
CA ARG A 754 14.21 28.51 -19.38
C ARG A 754 14.75 29.01 -20.70
N LYS A 755 15.65 28.27 -21.34
CA LYS A 755 16.18 28.65 -22.66
C LYS A 755 15.06 28.73 -23.71
N ASP A 756 14.09 27.83 -23.65
CA ASP A 756 13.03 27.73 -24.66
C ASP A 756 11.81 28.60 -24.32
N HIS A 757 11.51 28.84 -23.02
CA HIS A 757 10.30 29.51 -22.56
C HIS A 757 10.57 30.77 -21.71
N GLY A 758 11.82 31.12 -21.43
CA GLY A 758 12.20 32.33 -20.67
C GLY A 758 12.29 32.13 -19.15
N SER A 759 11.33 31.43 -18.52
CA SER A 759 11.33 31.02 -17.11
C SER A 759 10.39 29.83 -16.90
N TRP A 760 10.50 29.18 -15.76
CA TRP A 760 9.55 28.15 -15.34
C TRP A 760 8.11 28.67 -15.30
N TRP A 761 7.89 29.80 -14.66
CA TRP A 761 6.54 30.35 -14.52
C TRP A 761 5.93 30.85 -15.84
N ARG A 762 6.74 31.31 -16.79
CA ARG A 762 6.25 31.59 -18.17
C ARG A 762 5.86 30.32 -18.90
N PHE A 763 6.59 29.23 -18.68
CA PHE A 763 6.24 27.93 -19.22
C PHE A 763 4.90 27.44 -18.62
N VAL A 764 4.73 27.48 -17.29
CA VAL A 764 3.48 27.09 -16.61
C VAL A 764 2.30 27.96 -17.06
N ASP A 765 2.49 29.27 -17.25
CA ASP A 765 1.46 30.17 -17.78
C ASP A 765 1.09 29.82 -19.23
N SER A 766 2.06 29.45 -20.06
CA SER A 766 1.82 29.00 -21.44
C SER A 766 1.04 27.68 -21.51
N MET A 767 1.12 26.85 -20.47
CA MET A 767 0.32 25.63 -20.29
C MET A 767 -1.08 25.88 -19.71
N GLY A 768 -1.39 27.15 -19.35
CA GLY A 768 -2.69 27.56 -18.81
C GLY A 768 -2.91 27.18 -17.32
N ASP A 769 -1.85 26.87 -16.58
CA ASP A 769 -1.94 26.32 -15.23
C ASP A 769 -1.63 27.29 -14.08
N LEU A 770 -1.49 28.59 -14.39
CA LEU A 770 -1.49 29.62 -13.35
C LEU A 770 -2.93 30.03 -13.01
N SER A 771 -3.25 30.04 -11.71
CA SER A 771 -4.50 30.63 -11.22
C SER A 771 -4.49 32.16 -11.46
N GLU A 772 -5.66 32.81 -11.44
CA GLU A 772 -5.75 34.26 -11.60
C GLU A 772 -4.91 35.02 -10.58
N SER A 773 -4.92 34.61 -9.32
CA SER A 773 -4.11 35.20 -8.26
C SER A 773 -2.59 34.96 -8.46
N GLN A 774 -2.20 33.77 -8.93
CA GLN A 774 -0.79 33.48 -9.25
C GLN A 774 -0.33 34.29 -10.45
N ARG A 775 -1.18 34.50 -11.48
CA ARG A 775 -0.84 35.32 -12.65
C ARG A 775 -0.66 36.79 -12.26
N ARG A 776 -1.58 37.37 -11.45
CA ARG A 776 -1.39 38.72 -10.92
C ARG A 776 -0.13 38.86 -10.07
N ALA A 777 0.15 37.87 -9.20
CA ALA A 777 1.38 37.86 -8.40
C ALA A 777 2.64 37.77 -9.27
N PHE A 778 2.61 37.00 -10.36
CA PHE A 778 3.71 36.91 -11.33
C PHE A 778 3.89 38.22 -12.13
N GLU A 779 2.82 38.90 -12.51
CA GLU A 779 2.88 40.20 -13.20
C GLU A 779 3.57 41.27 -12.33
N VAL A 780 3.28 41.31 -11.03
CA VAL A 780 3.85 42.29 -10.08
C VAL A 780 5.31 41.94 -9.73
N ALA A 781 5.61 40.70 -9.40
CA ALA A 781 6.89 40.27 -8.83
C ALA A 781 7.67 39.27 -9.71
N GLY A 782 7.33 39.15 -10.99
CA GLY A 782 7.96 38.19 -11.94
C GLY A 782 9.47 38.37 -12.07
N LYS A 783 9.98 39.62 -12.03
CA LYS A 783 11.42 39.88 -12.05
C LYS A 783 12.17 39.25 -10.87
N PHE A 784 11.54 39.22 -9.71
CA PHE A 784 12.10 38.55 -8.53
C PHE A 784 12.11 37.04 -8.73
N LEU A 785 11.02 36.45 -9.18
CA LEU A 785 10.88 35.01 -9.43
C LEU A 785 11.89 34.54 -10.49
N GLU A 786 12.01 35.25 -11.61
CA GLU A 786 13.00 34.98 -12.67
C GLU A 786 14.46 35.10 -12.18
N HIS A 787 14.72 36.10 -11.29
CA HIS A 787 16.03 36.23 -10.67
C HIS A 787 16.34 35.08 -9.71
N LEU A 788 15.32 34.61 -8.96
CA LEU A 788 15.46 33.51 -8.02
C LEU A 788 15.85 32.18 -8.72
N GLU A 789 15.32 31.94 -9.92
CA GLU A 789 15.68 30.76 -10.72
C GLU A 789 17.18 30.70 -11.11
N ILE A 790 17.82 31.87 -11.24
CA ILE A 790 19.20 31.97 -11.77
C ILE A 790 20.25 32.41 -10.76
N THR A 791 19.82 32.88 -9.58
CA THR A 791 20.76 33.38 -8.58
C THR A 791 21.85 32.36 -8.27
N GLN A 792 23.10 32.79 -8.23
CA GLN A 792 24.23 31.89 -7.93
C GLN A 792 24.18 31.42 -6.47
N MET A 793 24.44 30.13 -6.26
CA MET A 793 24.50 29.50 -4.96
C MET A 793 25.84 28.77 -4.77
N THR A 794 26.78 29.43 -4.11
CA THR A 794 28.03 28.81 -3.59
C THR A 794 27.77 28.10 -2.26
N LYS A 795 26.85 28.65 -1.46
CA LYS A 795 26.31 28.11 -0.22
C LYS A 795 24.78 28.19 -0.24
N SER A 796 24.11 27.43 0.61
CA SER A 796 22.64 27.36 0.72
C SER A 796 21.97 28.64 1.23
N TYR A 797 22.70 29.54 1.80
CA TYR A 797 22.26 30.67 2.66
C TYR A 797 21.10 31.48 2.09
N LYS A 798 21.14 31.85 0.81
CA LYS A 798 20.10 32.67 0.17
C LYS A 798 18.72 31.99 0.22
N MET A 799 18.69 30.68 -0.05
CA MET A 799 17.44 29.92 -0.05
C MET A 799 16.96 29.64 1.36
N VAL A 800 17.88 29.41 2.30
CA VAL A 800 17.53 29.20 3.71
C VAL A 800 16.91 30.45 4.32
N VAL A 801 17.39 31.66 3.96
CA VAL A 801 16.76 32.95 4.37
C VAL A 801 15.32 33.02 3.85
N LEU A 802 15.09 32.80 2.58
CA LEU A 802 13.73 32.84 2.00
C LEU A 802 12.83 31.80 2.62
N ARG A 803 13.33 30.58 2.83
CA ARG A 803 12.58 29.52 3.48
C ARG A 803 12.20 29.88 4.91
N ALA A 804 13.12 30.50 5.68
CA ALA A 804 12.84 30.96 7.04
C ALA A 804 11.75 32.04 7.08
N MET A 805 11.76 32.97 6.10
CA MET A 805 10.73 33.99 5.97
C MET A 805 9.38 33.42 5.57
N LEU A 806 9.34 32.43 4.66
CA LEU A 806 8.12 31.73 4.27
C LEU A 806 7.52 30.94 5.44
N ASP A 807 8.34 30.18 6.16
CA ASP A 807 7.89 29.37 7.30
C ASP A 807 7.35 30.24 8.46
N ALA A 808 7.88 31.45 8.62
CA ALA A 808 7.41 32.41 9.60
C ALA A 808 6.21 33.25 9.14
N ASP A 809 5.70 33.03 7.91
CA ASP A 809 4.69 33.86 7.24
C ASP A 809 5.06 35.35 7.18
N ARG A 810 6.36 35.65 6.97
CA ARG A 810 6.93 37.01 6.88
C ARG A 810 7.30 37.42 5.45
N PHE A 811 6.99 36.61 4.45
CA PHE A 811 7.35 36.88 3.06
C PHE A 811 6.12 36.99 2.15
N PRO A 812 6.04 37.98 1.23
CA PRO A 812 6.78 39.24 1.26
C PRO A 812 6.43 40.10 2.47
N GLY A 813 7.39 40.86 2.99
CA GLY A 813 7.21 41.66 4.18
C GLY A 813 8.52 41.88 4.94
N GLU A 814 8.46 41.91 6.25
CA GLU A 814 9.60 42.18 7.11
C GLU A 814 9.79 41.10 8.20
N ILE A 815 11.05 40.83 8.54
CA ILE A 815 11.44 39.90 9.60
C ILE A 815 12.62 40.47 10.41
N SER A 816 12.56 40.30 11.71
CA SER A 816 13.69 40.69 12.58
C SER A 816 14.86 39.70 12.43
N ILE A 817 16.10 40.17 12.57
CA ILE A 817 17.30 39.33 12.49
C ILE A 817 17.28 38.18 13.51
N HIS A 818 16.66 38.38 14.68
CA HIS A 818 16.54 37.35 15.72
C HIS A 818 15.60 36.22 15.29
N GLU A 819 14.41 36.56 14.76
CA GLU A 819 13.43 35.60 14.24
C GLU A 819 14.00 34.87 13.01
N LEU A 820 14.68 35.60 12.13
CA LEU A 820 15.34 35.04 10.94
C LEU A 820 16.45 34.05 11.34
N ALA A 821 17.31 34.41 12.34
CA ALA A 821 18.39 33.53 12.77
C ALA A 821 17.86 32.24 13.42
N ALA A 822 16.81 32.34 14.23
CA ALA A 822 16.16 31.14 14.81
C ALA A 822 15.56 30.23 13.73
N GLY A 823 14.88 30.79 12.73
CA GLY A 823 14.35 30.03 11.57
C GLY A 823 15.45 29.40 10.71
N PHE A 824 16.53 30.16 10.46
CA PHE A 824 17.70 29.72 9.71
C PHE A 824 18.39 28.53 10.38
N GLU A 825 18.64 28.59 11.69
CA GLU A 825 19.25 27.52 12.48
C GLU A 825 18.38 26.24 12.48
N ARG A 826 17.07 26.40 12.65
CA ARG A 826 16.11 25.30 12.63
C ARG A 826 16.15 24.56 11.28
N ILE A 827 16.13 25.30 10.15
CA ILE A 827 16.15 24.70 8.81
C ILE A 827 17.50 24.00 8.57
N ALA A 828 18.60 24.63 8.95
CA ALA A 828 19.92 24.04 8.76
C ALA A 828 20.15 22.81 9.67
N GLY A 829 19.51 22.77 10.83
CA GLY A 829 19.68 21.70 11.82
C GLY A 829 19.17 20.32 11.38
N VAL A 830 18.44 20.22 10.25
CA VAL A 830 17.90 18.94 9.76
C VAL A 830 18.80 18.23 8.75
N SER A 831 19.83 18.91 8.21
CA SER A 831 20.75 18.37 7.18
C SER A 831 22.21 18.61 7.54
N SER A 832 23.03 17.56 7.51
CA SER A 832 24.46 17.65 7.73
C SER A 832 25.18 18.57 6.73
N VAL A 833 24.69 18.63 5.49
CA VAL A 833 25.22 19.50 4.45
C VAL A 833 24.97 20.98 4.79
N LEU A 834 23.75 21.32 5.24
CA LEU A 834 23.40 22.68 5.61
C LEU A 834 24.12 23.08 6.91
N GLN A 835 24.30 22.16 7.86
CA GLN A 835 25.12 22.41 9.07
C GLN A 835 26.58 22.66 8.71
N SER A 836 27.15 21.90 7.79
CA SER A 836 28.51 22.10 7.27
C SER A 836 28.69 23.46 6.58
N ASP A 837 27.65 23.97 5.92
CA ASP A 837 27.66 25.28 5.31
C ASP A 837 27.86 26.38 6.38
N ILE A 838 27.20 26.26 7.53
CA ILE A 838 27.23 27.20 8.63
C ILE A 838 28.53 27.05 9.44
N GLY A 839 29.06 25.83 9.56
CA GLY A 839 30.28 25.50 10.27
C GLY A 839 30.18 25.86 11.76
N GLU A 840 31.23 26.53 12.31
CA GLU A 840 31.32 26.88 13.70
C GLU A 840 30.24 27.89 14.21
N ALA A 841 29.51 28.53 13.30
CA ALA A 841 28.41 29.40 13.67
C ALA A 841 27.13 28.62 14.07
N PHE A 842 27.04 27.30 13.78
CA PHE A 842 25.92 26.46 14.22
C PHE A 842 25.94 26.27 15.73
N GLY A 843 24.82 26.53 16.42
CA GLY A 843 24.73 26.51 17.87
C GLY A 843 25.27 27.78 18.56
N ASN A 844 25.76 28.79 17.83
CA ASN A 844 26.24 30.06 18.35
C ASN A 844 25.46 31.25 17.77
N ALA A 845 24.45 31.72 18.51
CA ALA A 845 23.51 32.73 18.03
C ALA A 845 24.20 34.03 17.57
N ALA A 846 25.29 34.48 18.25
CA ALA A 846 26.01 35.70 17.88
C ALA A 846 26.83 35.52 16.59
N ALA A 847 27.48 34.37 16.42
CA ALA A 847 28.24 34.03 15.21
C ALA A 847 27.29 33.83 14.02
N LEU A 848 26.17 33.14 14.24
CA LEU A 848 25.15 32.92 13.21
C LEU A 848 24.52 34.20 12.71
N ARG A 849 24.20 35.14 13.63
CA ARG A 849 23.69 36.44 13.25
C ARG A 849 24.69 37.17 12.35
N ARG A 850 25.98 37.23 12.74
CA ARG A 850 27.03 37.88 11.93
C ARG A 850 27.14 37.21 10.55
N LEU A 851 27.05 35.85 10.48
CA LEU A 851 27.10 35.12 9.21
C LEU A 851 25.95 35.56 8.31
N ILE A 852 24.72 35.63 8.84
CA ILE A 852 23.54 36.01 8.09
C ILE A 852 23.62 37.45 7.61
N GLU A 853 24.07 38.37 8.44
CA GLU A 853 24.24 39.80 8.09
C GLU A 853 25.30 40.00 7.00
N THR A 854 26.46 39.32 7.10
CA THR A 854 27.62 39.55 6.25
C THR A 854 27.58 38.82 4.91
N ASN A 855 26.71 37.78 4.78
CA ASN A 855 26.66 36.97 3.55
C ASN A 855 25.28 37.01 2.88
N PRO A 856 24.22 36.28 3.37
CA PRO A 856 22.99 36.25 2.59
C PRO A 856 22.27 37.61 2.58
N ILE A 857 22.28 38.40 3.67
CA ILE A 857 21.63 39.71 3.69
C ILE A 857 22.38 40.69 2.79
N ASP A 858 23.72 40.77 2.88
CA ASP A 858 24.52 41.63 1.99
C ASP A 858 24.23 41.31 0.50
N ALA A 859 24.14 40.04 0.14
CA ALA A 859 23.78 39.64 -1.20
C ALA A 859 22.35 40.05 -1.58
N TRP A 860 21.37 39.95 -0.69
CA TRP A 860 19.97 40.29 -1.00
C TRP A 860 19.71 41.80 -1.09
N VAL A 861 20.51 42.62 -0.45
CA VAL A 861 20.37 44.10 -0.50
C VAL A 861 21.18 44.76 -1.63
N GLY A 862 21.64 43.98 -2.62
CA GLY A 862 22.36 44.51 -3.79
C GLY A 862 23.89 44.38 -3.71
N GLY A 863 24.43 43.61 -2.76
CA GLY A 863 25.84 43.33 -2.63
C GLY A 863 26.43 42.41 -3.71
N ARG A 864 27.59 41.83 -3.47
CA ARG A 864 28.30 40.99 -4.42
C ARG A 864 27.44 39.82 -4.88
N GLY A 865 27.28 39.61 -6.18
CA GLY A 865 26.63 38.46 -6.80
C GLY A 865 25.15 38.63 -7.19
N THR A 866 24.57 39.84 -7.09
CA THR A 866 23.17 40.16 -7.48
C THR A 866 23.08 40.98 -8.77
N GLY A 867 24.20 41.36 -9.38
CA GLY A 867 24.19 42.26 -10.52
C GLY A 867 23.69 43.66 -10.16
N GLY A 868 23.72 44.07 -8.89
CA GLY A 868 23.28 45.38 -8.40
C GLY A 868 21.77 45.49 -8.16
N ILE A 869 20.99 44.40 -8.31
CA ILE A 869 19.54 44.45 -8.07
C ILE A 869 19.28 44.16 -6.60
N ALA A 870 18.63 45.11 -5.88
CA ALA A 870 18.23 44.98 -4.50
C ALA A 870 16.72 44.63 -4.41
N PHE A 871 16.38 43.42 -4.04
CA PHE A 871 15.00 43.01 -3.75
C PHE A 871 14.65 43.14 -2.27
N PHE A 872 15.65 43.42 -1.42
CA PHE A 872 15.49 43.62 0.02
C PHE A 872 16.24 44.88 0.48
N ALA A 873 15.79 45.44 1.60
CA ALA A 873 16.48 46.45 2.38
C ALA A 873 16.74 45.89 3.80
N TYR A 874 17.89 46.26 4.41
CA TYR A 874 18.20 45.88 5.77
C TYR A 874 18.54 47.09 6.60
N GLU A 875 17.70 47.39 7.58
CA GLU A 875 17.83 48.55 8.44
C GLU A 875 17.49 48.21 9.90
N ARG A 876 18.31 48.66 10.82
CA ARG A 876 18.11 48.51 12.28
C ARG A 876 17.81 47.06 12.72
N GLY A 877 18.39 46.05 12.08
CA GLY A 877 18.20 44.64 12.40
C GLY A 877 16.90 44.03 11.83
N VAL A 878 16.28 44.68 10.83
CA VAL A 878 15.08 44.18 10.16
C VAL A 878 15.37 44.05 8.68
N LEU A 879 15.14 42.85 8.14
CA LEU A 879 15.18 42.55 6.71
C LEU A 879 13.78 42.72 6.13
N LYS A 880 13.62 43.54 5.09
CA LYS A 880 12.34 43.88 4.46
C LYS A 880 12.42 43.78 2.96
N THR A 881 11.33 43.29 2.30
CA THR A 881 11.21 43.30 0.84
C THR A 881 11.05 44.74 0.34
N THR A 882 11.64 45.05 -0.85
CA THR A 882 11.51 46.36 -1.52
C THR A 882 10.26 46.45 -2.39
N PHE A 883 9.49 45.40 -2.49
CA PHE A 883 8.24 45.32 -3.24
C PHE A 883 7.09 44.86 -2.34
N THR A 884 5.88 45.24 -2.69
CA THR A 884 4.64 44.87 -1.99
C THR A 884 3.68 44.20 -2.95
N LEU A 885 2.82 43.34 -2.42
CA LEU A 885 1.72 42.71 -3.14
C LEU A 885 0.39 43.00 -2.47
N PRO A 886 -0.73 42.95 -3.22
CA PRO A 886 -2.06 42.95 -2.63
C PRO A 886 -2.20 41.82 -1.62
N PRO A 887 -2.84 42.03 -0.46
CA PRO A 887 -3.00 41.00 0.56
C PRO A 887 -3.64 39.69 0.03
N GLU A 888 -4.58 39.81 -0.92
CA GLU A 888 -5.25 38.68 -1.56
C GLU A 888 -4.34 37.83 -2.45
N ASP A 889 -3.30 38.40 -3.05
CA ASP A 889 -2.35 37.70 -3.93
C ASP A 889 -1.11 37.17 -3.19
N ARG A 890 -0.94 37.55 -1.89
CA ARG A 890 0.18 37.13 -1.07
C ARG A 890 0.32 35.61 -0.91
N PRO A 891 -0.76 34.84 -0.61
CA PRO A 891 -0.62 33.39 -0.49
C PRO A 891 -0.20 32.74 -1.83
N ALA A 892 -0.76 33.21 -2.95
CA ALA A 892 -0.39 32.71 -4.26
C ALA A 892 1.09 32.98 -4.61
N PHE A 893 1.58 34.17 -4.28
CA PHE A 893 2.99 34.50 -4.44
C PHE A 893 3.92 33.64 -3.56
N GLN A 894 3.52 33.37 -2.29
CA GLN A 894 4.28 32.49 -1.42
C GLN A 894 4.41 31.07 -2.00
N GLU A 895 3.36 30.55 -2.62
CA GLU A 895 3.41 29.26 -3.33
C GLU A 895 4.42 29.27 -4.47
N LEU A 896 4.40 30.33 -5.33
CA LEU A 896 5.32 30.47 -6.43
C LEU A 896 6.78 30.51 -5.97
N VAL A 897 7.06 31.25 -4.90
CA VAL A 897 8.42 31.36 -4.34
C VAL A 897 8.86 30.08 -3.68
N ALA A 898 7.97 29.46 -2.91
CA ALA A 898 8.27 28.20 -2.21
C ALA A 898 8.70 27.10 -3.17
N GLU A 899 8.03 26.99 -4.32
CA GLU A 899 8.34 26.00 -5.35
C GLU A 899 9.76 26.18 -5.92
N ILE A 900 10.18 27.44 -6.19
CA ILE A 900 11.54 27.71 -6.69
C ILE A 900 12.57 27.47 -5.57
N VAL A 901 12.29 27.86 -4.33
CA VAL A 901 13.20 27.68 -3.19
C VAL A 901 13.43 26.20 -2.93
N ASP A 902 12.37 25.38 -2.96
CA ASP A 902 12.45 23.94 -2.76
C ASP A 902 13.31 23.29 -3.87
N TRP A 903 13.09 23.61 -5.14
CA TRP A 903 13.95 23.15 -6.23
C TRP A 903 15.41 23.58 -6.06
N ARG A 904 15.67 24.86 -5.76
CA ARG A 904 17.04 25.37 -5.63
C ARG A 904 17.81 24.74 -4.47
N LEU A 905 17.11 24.44 -3.37
CA LEU A 905 17.68 23.68 -2.26
C LEU A 905 17.97 22.22 -2.68
N ALA A 906 17.05 21.57 -3.36
CA ALA A 906 17.25 20.21 -3.88
C ALA A 906 18.45 20.14 -4.84
N GLU A 907 18.53 21.06 -5.81
CA GLU A 907 19.68 21.16 -6.72
C GLU A 907 21.01 21.36 -5.96
N TYR A 908 20.99 22.20 -4.92
CA TYR A 908 22.18 22.44 -4.10
C TYR A 908 22.59 21.20 -3.30
N LEU A 909 21.65 20.58 -2.60
CA LEU A 909 21.89 19.40 -1.74
C LEU A 909 22.35 18.19 -2.59
N GLN A 910 21.75 17.94 -3.75
CA GLN A 910 22.22 16.89 -4.64
C GLN A 910 23.67 17.13 -5.14
N ARG A 911 23.99 18.37 -5.44
CA ARG A 911 25.34 18.72 -5.88
C ARG A 911 26.40 18.56 -4.80
N THR A 912 26.06 18.94 -3.54
CA THR A 912 27.00 18.93 -2.40
C THR A 912 26.95 17.64 -1.62
N GLY A 913 25.79 17.01 -1.46
CA GLY A 913 25.60 15.74 -0.79
C GLY A 913 26.29 14.56 -1.48
N ARG A 914 26.47 14.63 -2.81
CA ARG A 914 27.30 13.66 -3.57
C ARG A 914 28.77 13.60 -3.14
N ILE A 915 29.24 14.62 -2.43
CA ILE A 915 30.61 14.66 -1.87
C ILE A 915 30.66 13.98 -0.48
N ALA A 916 29.54 13.89 0.23
CA ALA A 916 29.48 13.38 1.62
C ALA A 916 29.02 11.89 1.73
N VAL A 917 28.46 11.29 0.68
CA VAL A 917 28.05 9.85 0.64
C VAL A 917 29.11 9.07 -0.12
N ALA A 918 30.25 8.91 0.49
CA ALA A 918 31.41 8.24 -0.12
C ALA A 918 31.84 6.99 0.66
N GLU A 919 31.00 5.97 0.63
CA GLU A 919 31.42 4.56 0.64
C GLU A 919 30.66 3.80 -0.46
N THR A 920 30.71 4.30 -1.68
CA THR A 920 30.27 3.53 -2.85
C THR A 920 31.51 2.88 -3.46
N GLN A 921 31.63 1.60 -3.20
CA GLN A 921 32.54 0.74 -3.92
C GLN A 921 32.09 0.67 -5.38
N ILE A 922 32.89 1.21 -6.31
CA ILE A 922 32.63 1.14 -7.74
C ILE A 922 33.19 -0.19 -8.24
N ILE A 923 32.33 -1.16 -8.50
CA ILE A 923 32.73 -2.47 -9.00
C ILE A 923 32.77 -2.42 -10.52
N CYS A 924 33.96 -2.63 -11.08
CA CYS A 924 34.23 -2.62 -12.52
C CYS A 924 34.50 -4.05 -13.02
N LYS A 925 33.86 -4.42 -14.13
CA LYS A 925 34.18 -5.71 -14.79
C LYS A 925 35.48 -5.59 -15.58
N VAL A 926 36.40 -6.54 -15.40
CA VAL A 926 37.59 -6.66 -16.24
C VAL A 926 37.17 -7.21 -17.60
N SER A 927 37.50 -6.52 -18.68
CA SER A 927 37.21 -6.91 -20.05
C SER A 927 38.42 -6.68 -20.94
N HIS A 928 38.28 -6.90 -22.25
CA HIS A 928 39.39 -6.86 -23.19
C HIS A 928 39.02 -6.07 -24.46
N SER A 929 39.86 -5.15 -24.90
CA SER A 929 39.70 -4.41 -26.15
C SER A 929 41.01 -4.33 -26.89
N GLY A 930 41.07 -4.79 -28.15
CA GLY A 930 42.25 -4.72 -29.00
C GLY A 930 43.47 -5.40 -28.41
N GLY A 931 43.34 -6.55 -27.72
CA GLY A 931 44.46 -7.29 -27.10
C GLY A 931 44.91 -6.74 -25.75
N ARG A 932 44.21 -5.76 -25.15
CA ARG A 932 44.60 -5.16 -23.87
C ARG A 932 43.43 -5.23 -22.87
N PRO A 933 43.64 -5.72 -21.62
CA PRO A 933 42.61 -5.67 -20.59
C PRO A 933 42.33 -4.22 -20.15
N LEU A 934 41.05 -3.93 -19.87
CA LEU A 934 40.56 -2.67 -19.38
C LEU A 934 39.37 -2.89 -18.40
N LEU A 935 38.99 -1.84 -17.69
CA LEU A 935 37.91 -1.91 -16.70
C LEU A 935 36.65 -1.24 -17.28
N PHE A 936 35.56 -2.02 -17.43
CA PHE A 936 34.25 -1.45 -17.76
C PHE A 936 33.59 -0.90 -16.52
N LEU A 937 33.18 0.36 -16.59
CA LEU A 937 32.44 1.05 -15.54
C LEU A 937 30.98 0.61 -15.57
N PRO A 938 30.33 0.47 -14.41
CA PRO A 938 28.89 0.32 -14.34
C PRO A 938 28.20 1.59 -14.89
N PRO A 939 26.90 1.53 -15.29
CA PRO A 939 26.20 2.69 -15.79
C PRO A 939 26.24 3.84 -14.77
N ARG A 940 26.55 5.06 -15.21
CA ARG A 940 26.62 6.25 -14.35
C ARG A 940 25.26 6.58 -13.72
N SER A 941 24.16 6.19 -14.38
CA SER A 941 22.80 6.28 -13.82
C SER A 941 22.61 5.42 -12.56
N ALA A 942 23.31 4.29 -12.48
CA ALA A 942 23.28 3.41 -11.30
C ALA A 942 24.37 3.76 -10.26
N ASN A 943 25.41 4.49 -10.65
CA ASN A 943 26.53 4.89 -9.80
C ASN A 943 26.96 6.34 -10.07
N PRO A 944 26.19 7.32 -9.58
CA PRO A 944 26.48 8.75 -9.86
C PRO A 944 27.79 9.25 -9.26
N GLY A 945 28.39 8.50 -8.32
CA GLY A 945 29.70 8.80 -7.72
C GLY A 945 30.91 8.41 -8.57
N ILE A 946 30.72 7.86 -9.79
CA ILE A 946 31.83 7.51 -10.67
C ILE A 946 32.58 8.79 -11.11
N PRO A 947 33.91 8.91 -10.84
CA PRO A 947 34.71 10.05 -11.27
C PRO A 947 34.68 10.26 -12.79
N SER A 948 35.00 11.44 -13.26
CA SER A 948 35.19 11.73 -14.69
C SER A 948 36.54 12.37 -14.94
N GLY A 949 37.23 11.90 -15.97
CA GLY A 949 38.59 12.36 -16.31
C GLY A 949 39.67 11.73 -15.44
N TRP A 950 40.77 12.42 -15.26
CA TRP A 950 41.90 11.95 -14.47
C TRP A 950 41.63 12.11 -12.97
N THR A 951 41.80 11.02 -12.24
CA THR A 951 41.55 10.97 -10.77
C THR A 951 42.70 10.20 -10.10
N ASN A 952 43.16 10.68 -8.97
CA ASN A 952 44.18 9.99 -8.18
C ASN A 952 43.58 8.72 -7.56
N VAL A 953 44.29 7.62 -7.72
CA VAL A 953 43.91 6.32 -7.15
C VAL A 953 45.14 5.66 -6.52
N SER A 954 44.94 4.94 -5.44
CA SER A 954 45.97 4.12 -4.81
C SER A 954 45.83 2.65 -5.27
N VAL A 955 46.89 2.04 -5.66
CA VAL A 955 46.95 0.61 -6.05
C VAL A 955 48.04 -0.05 -5.24
N GLU A 956 47.67 -0.98 -4.35
CA GLU A 956 48.58 -1.69 -3.44
C GLU A 956 49.46 -0.72 -2.60
N GLY A 957 48.90 0.44 -2.22
CA GLY A 957 49.60 1.47 -1.44
C GLY A 957 50.48 2.44 -2.24
N GLU A 958 50.58 2.31 -3.55
CA GLU A 958 51.27 3.24 -4.45
C GLU A 958 50.28 4.17 -5.15
N SER A 959 50.59 5.46 -5.31
CA SER A 959 49.73 6.46 -5.95
C SER A 959 49.87 6.47 -7.46
N PHE A 960 48.69 6.44 -8.14
CA PHE A 960 48.54 6.47 -9.60
C PHE A 960 47.48 7.51 -9.98
N GLU A 961 47.45 7.85 -11.29
CA GLU A 961 46.32 8.58 -11.93
C GLU A 961 45.51 7.61 -12.82
N ALA A 962 44.23 7.50 -12.61
CA ALA A 962 43.31 6.72 -13.41
C ALA A 962 42.43 7.62 -14.28
N ASN A 963 42.27 7.31 -15.57
CA ASN A 963 41.41 8.05 -16.49
C ASN A 963 40.02 7.37 -16.60
N PHE A 964 39.04 7.97 -15.96
CA PHE A 964 37.66 7.55 -16.00
C PHE A 964 36.93 8.18 -17.20
N VAL A 965 36.85 7.43 -18.30
CA VAL A 965 36.08 7.85 -19.49
C VAL A 965 34.61 7.43 -19.37
N LYS A 966 33.75 7.74 -20.35
CA LYS A 966 32.30 7.56 -20.27
C LYS A 966 31.85 6.14 -19.86
N VAL A 967 32.57 5.11 -20.30
CA VAL A 967 32.19 3.69 -20.14
C VAL A 967 33.29 2.82 -19.56
N ALA A 968 34.50 3.33 -19.33
CA ALA A 968 35.64 2.51 -18.90
C ALA A 968 36.68 3.30 -18.13
N VAL A 969 37.55 2.60 -17.38
CA VAL A 969 38.88 3.08 -17.02
C VAL A 969 39.85 2.41 -17.99
N ASN A 970 40.45 3.20 -18.87
CA ASN A 970 41.27 2.69 -19.96
C ASN A 970 42.78 2.91 -19.76
N VAL A 971 43.15 3.81 -18.87
CA VAL A 971 44.55 4.14 -18.53
C VAL A 971 44.67 4.31 -17.01
N ILE A 972 45.69 3.66 -16.44
CA ILE A 972 46.22 3.94 -15.11
C ILE A 972 47.72 4.12 -15.26
N ARG A 973 48.25 5.22 -14.74
CA ARG A 973 49.68 5.56 -14.87
C ARG A 973 50.21 6.11 -13.53
N ARG A 974 51.51 5.98 -13.29
CA ARG A 974 52.19 6.65 -12.17
C ARG A 974 52.12 8.18 -12.41
N ILE A 975 51.99 8.93 -11.33
CA ILE A 975 51.94 10.40 -11.38
C ILE A 975 53.23 10.89 -12.09
N GLY A 976 53.04 11.69 -13.13
CA GLY A 976 54.12 12.20 -13.96
C GLY A 976 54.67 11.25 -15.08
N SER A 977 54.09 10.05 -15.23
CA SER A 977 54.45 9.09 -16.30
C SER A 977 53.39 9.10 -17.40
N SER A 978 53.84 8.83 -18.65
CA SER A 978 52.92 8.63 -19.80
C SER A 978 52.60 7.14 -20.04
N LYS A 979 53.23 6.22 -19.32
CA LYS A 979 53.11 4.76 -19.53
C LYS A 979 51.81 4.23 -18.88
N ASN A 980 50.95 3.57 -19.70
CA ASN A 980 49.77 2.90 -19.14
C ASN A 980 50.14 1.56 -18.44
N GLU A 981 49.97 1.50 -17.13
CA GLU A 981 50.27 0.33 -16.33
C GLU A 981 49.05 -0.56 -16.02
N LEU A 982 47.83 -0.12 -16.34
CA LEU A 982 46.58 -0.87 -16.07
C LEU A 982 46.64 -2.32 -16.60
N PRO A 983 47.10 -2.62 -17.84
CA PRO A 983 47.17 -3.99 -18.31
C PRO A 983 48.14 -4.87 -17.51
N GLN A 984 49.21 -4.28 -16.97
CA GLN A 984 50.19 -5.01 -16.15
C GLN A 984 49.63 -5.31 -14.76
N ILE A 985 48.92 -4.34 -14.15
CA ILE A 985 48.23 -4.49 -12.85
C ILE A 985 47.20 -5.61 -12.95
N LEU A 986 46.33 -5.57 -13.97
CA LEU A 986 45.26 -6.55 -14.13
C LEU A 986 45.82 -7.97 -14.43
N ARG A 987 46.88 -8.09 -15.20
CA ARG A 987 47.53 -9.40 -15.44
C ARG A 987 48.22 -9.94 -14.21
N ARG A 988 48.79 -9.08 -13.37
CA ARG A 988 49.38 -9.47 -12.08
C ARG A 988 48.34 -10.03 -11.12
N TRP A 989 47.15 -9.42 -11.07
CA TRP A 989 46.05 -9.87 -10.18
C TRP A 989 45.32 -11.11 -10.69
N PHE A 990 45.05 -11.18 -11.99
CA PHE A 990 44.13 -12.16 -12.58
C PHE A 990 44.78 -13.10 -13.61
N GLY A 991 46.10 -12.99 -13.80
CA GLY A 991 46.83 -13.81 -14.74
C GLY A 991 46.84 -13.31 -16.19
N PRO A 992 47.57 -13.99 -17.11
CA PRO A 992 47.75 -13.53 -18.49
C PRO A 992 46.48 -13.47 -19.33
N LYS A 993 45.44 -14.18 -18.91
CA LYS A 993 44.10 -14.18 -19.58
C LYS A 993 43.11 -13.19 -18.99
N ALA A 994 43.56 -12.22 -18.17
CA ALA A 994 42.68 -11.23 -17.57
C ALA A 994 41.79 -10.54 -18.60
N GLY A 995 40.45 -10.61 -18.43
CA GLY A 995 39.46 -9.99 -19.30
C GLY A 995 39.17 -10.69 -20.63
N HIS A 996 39.77 -11.83 -20.93
CA HIS A 996 39.41 -12.60 -22.12
C HIS A 996 37.98 -13.20 -22.03
N PRO A 997 37.32 -13.47 -23.17
CA PRO A 997 36.02 -14.12 -23.16
C PRO A 997 36.06 -15.43 -22.36
N GLY A 998 35.10 -15.62 -21.47
CA GLY A 998 35.03 -16.78 -20.54
C GLY A 998 35.72 -16.58 -19.19
N THR A 999 36.37 -15.41 -18.93
CA THR A 999 36.88 -15.04 -17.62
C THR A 999 36.01 -14.00 -16.95
N GLU A 1000 35.63 -14.21 -15.67
CA GLU A 1000 34.88 -13.26 -14.87
C GLU A 1000 35.72 -12.71 -13.73
N HIS A 1001 36.31 -11.54 -13.95
CA HIS A 1001 37.12 -10.84 -12.96
C HIS A 1001 36.56 -9.44 -12.72
N HIS A 1002 36.62 -8.99 -11.48
CA HIS A 1002 36.14 -7.66 -11.07
C HIS A 1002 37.19 -6.92 -10.27
N VAL A 1003 37.14 -5.60 -10.33
CA VAL A 1003 37.98 -4.67 -9.59
C VAL A 1003 37.09 -3.67 -8.89
N ALA A 1004 37.33 -3.40 -7.62
CA ALA A 1004 36.64 -2.36 -6.88
C ALA A 1004 37.50 -1.12 -6.70
N PHE A 1005 36.90 0.04 -6.91
CA PHE A 1005 37.43 1.32 -6.44
C PHE A 1005 36.68 1.68 -5.15
N VAL A 1006 37.40 1.82 -4.05
CA VAL A 1006 36.89 2.13 -2.71
C VAL A 1006 37.48 3.43 -2.24
N ASN A 1007 36.69 4.34 -1.73
CA ASN A 1007 37.23 5.59 -1.19
C ASN A 1007 38.04 5.33 0.07
N GLY A 1008 39.33 5.66 0.05
CA GLY A 1008 40.20 5.72 1.21
C GLY A 1008 40.18 7.12 1.87
N GLU A 1009 40.92 7.29 2.98
CA GLU A 1009 40.98 8.56 3.73
C GLU A 1009 41.53 9.75 2.92
N SER A 1010 42.35 9.53 1.91
CA SER A 1010 42.94 10.60 1.07
C SER A 1010 42.84 10.35 -0.43
N GLU A 1011 42.72 9.11 -0.89
CA GLU A 1011 42.65 8.71 -2.30
C GLU A 1011 41.72 7.51 -2.48
N ILE A 1012 41.23 7.29 -3.74
CA ILE A 1012 40.43 6.13 -4.10
C ILE A 1012 41.36 4.90 -4.19
N GLU A 1013 41.10 3.87 -3.40
CA GLU A 1013 41.84 2.61 -3.44
C GLU A 1013 41.28 1.68 -4.52
N MET A 1014 42.12 1.20 -5.42
CA MET A 1014 41.79 0.20 -6.43
C MET A 1014 42.32 -1.19 -5.97
N LYS A 1015 41.40 -2.16 -5.86
CA LYS A 1015 41.76 -3.52 -5.41
C LYS A 1015 40.99 -4.60 -6.17
N PRO A 1016 41.54 -5.83 -6.28
CA PRO A 1016 40.83 -6.96 -6.85
C PRO A 1016 39.56 -7.24 -6.02
N TYR A 1017 38.47 -7.59 -6.73
CA TYR A 1017 37.17 -7.85 -6.10
C TYR A 1017 36.70 -9.26 -6.49
N THR A 1018 36.44 -10.10 -5.52
CA THR A 1018 35.82 -11.41 -5.71
C THR A 1018 34.33 -11.27 -5.40
N LEU A 1019 33.48 -11.51 -6.39
CA LEU A 1019 32.05 -11.68 -6.12
C LEU A 1019 31.90 -12.83 -5.12
N ALA A 1020 31.31 -12.58 -3.98
CA ALA A 1020 31.00 -13.67 -3.04
C ALA A 1020 30.10 -14.70 -3.76
N PRO A 1021 30.32 -16.00 -3.60
CA PRO A 1021 29.61 -17.07 -4.27
C PRO A 1021 28.12 -17.08 -3.98
#